data_a8b17ada5ac9caed1705443d44e78609
#
_entry.id   a8b17ada5ac9caed1705443d44e78609
#
_cell.length_a   1.000
_cell.length_b   1.000
_cell.length_c   1.000
_cell.angle_alpha   90.00
_cell.angle_beta   90.00
_cell.angle_gamma   90.00
#
_symmetry.space_group_name_H-M   'P 1'
#
loop_
_entity.id
_entity.type
_entity.pdbx_description
1 polymer ?
#
loop_
_entity_poly.entity_id
_entity_poly.type
_entity_poly.pdbx_seq_one_letter_code
_entity_poly.pdbx_strand_id
1 'polypeptide(L)'
;MNIVIPGYDIEGEIGEGAMASVYLATQRSLERKVALKVMAAALAADPSFCERFLREGKTLARLSHPHTVTIHDIGNVGELYYMAMEYLPNGTLKERIAAGLTPEQGVTLIRQIASALGYAHAQGLVHRDVKPANILFRADGTAVLSDFGIAKSLDDRTQFTQAGFAVGTPSYMSPEQARGQEIDGRADLYALGVVLYEILVGELPYTGTDALSTALAHLTEPLPELPVHHGRYQEVLRKLLAKDPAERFPDAAALLRALDQLPADSPEATLVRPLPIPLSFDLAGMTPVSIDIPTDKPQPQPVRQPVVTPTQHSNVSEQRRGPVLALAAVAVAVALAIGGASYWWLSRGDTPAAPPAAVVPKTPAPPEAKTVVADADGGQRPLLMAGKKTLFQRVLSKPGAKLSHDAGGAPDEGLPAFSVLYVYQRKDVDSSPWLRVGAATDGRSDGWLPAAQVSDWKQSLVLKFTERSGRAPVMFLRQSSEVEKLLADPAAAKGVLAKAQKNSEDNQQVLALEPTASAVPQDQFYLLPIFDSKESFDENGQPVQLLNVASIDPGSSAAAKPAARAINTNADAFRTAVVLVVDTTVSMQPYIDQVRDVVHELQTRIAERGELDSVSFGLVGFRNSIKKTPGLEYVAKTLISLDQGRDPERFLDMARQVKASTVSSHSFNEDAFAGVMQAVDGMDWSGYGGRIILLVTDAGALRKNDPFAATQMNEAEVRQAALGKQIKIYALHLRTDAGKKTHAGAETQYRVLTADANPQIGDLYTPVPGGDVRKLGERVDEIGSVFANLVHQVRSNTPQPVPLLSAAPTLADKSAAVGYAMHMDFLGRKTASQAPQLVSAWTADRDLTNPALPAFQVCVMLTKLQLNDLQQSLKLIVDAARKTQTSPKDFFQEIASASAYMSRDPQALRKGGNLADGGILGEYLEGLPYRSKSLNMTQDLWLSLSVAEQEDFIDELDSKIRLYETFHNDVANWVRFGDAEPGDALYRVPLSTLP
;
A
#
# COMPACT_ATOMS: atom_id res chain seq x y z
N MET A 1 -25.41 -8.03 16.09
CA MET A 1 -25.89 -7.49 17.40
C MET A 1 -27.38 -7.23 17.30
N ASN A 2 -28.20 -7.66 18.28
CA ASN A 2 -29.59 -7.21 18.33
C ASN A 2 -29.61 -5.76 18.81
N ILE A 3 -29.80 -4.83 17.88
CA ILE A 3 -29.92 -3.40 18.20
C ILE A 3 -31.33 -3.20 18.75
N VAL A 4 -31.44 -2.68 19.98
CA VAL A 4 -32.72 -2.37 20.62
C VAL A 4 -32.76 -0.88 20.92
N ILE A 5 -33.67 -0.15 20.27
CA ILE A 5 -33.91 1.26 20.51
C ILE A 5 -35.34 1.44 21.05
N PRO A 6 -35.52 1.91 22.27
CA PRO A 6 -36.84 2.07 22.86
C PRO A 6 -37.75 2.95 22.00
N GLY A 7 -38.97 2.47 21.75
CA GLY A 7 -39.95 3.15 20.90
C GLY A 7 -39.90 2.79 19.42
N TYR A 8 -38.96 1.96 18.99
CA TYR A 8 -38.83 1.51 17.61
C TYR A 8 -38.82 -0.02 17.52
N ASP A 9 -39.55 -0.59 16.57
CA ASP A 9 -39.47 -1.99 16.17
C ASP A 9 -38.66 -2.10 14.89
N ILE A 10 -37.41 -2.63 15.00
CA ILE A 10 -36.51 -2.78 13.86
C ILE A 10 -36.95 -4.00 13.04
N GLU A 11 -37.18 -3.78 11.73
CA GLU A 11 -37.67 -4.81 10.80
C GLU A 11 -36.54 -5.42 9.97
N GLY A 12 -35.53 -4.64 9.62
CA GLY A 12 -34.38 -5.10 8.84
C GLY A 12 -33.43 -3.97 8.50
N GLU A 13 -32.26 -4.34 8.06
CA GLU A 13 -31.24 -3.41 7.57
C GLU A 13 -31.55 -3.07 6.11
N ILE A 14 -31.56 -1.77 5.76
CA ILE A 14 -31.84 -1.28 4.41
C ILE A 14 -30.66 -0.53 3.79
N GLY A 15 -29.57 -0.31 4.55
CA GLY A 15 -28.36 0.30 4.05
C GLY A 15 -27.22 0.18 5.06
N GLU A 16 -26.04 -0.17 4.58
CA GLU A 16 -24.81 -0.22 5.37
C GLU A 16 -23.81 0.80 4.81
N GLY A 17 -23.22 1.61 5.67
CA GLY A 17 -22.20 2.59 5.33
C GLY A 17 -21.07 2.62 6.35
N ALA A 18 -19.89 3.15 5.94
CA ALA A 18 -18.70 3.20 6.80
C ALA A 18 -18.92 3.92 8.15
N MET A 19 -19.93 4.80 8.25
CA MET A 19 -20.16 5.64 9.44
C MET A 19 -21.44 5.30 10.19
N ALA A 20 -22.40 4.67 9.53
CA ALA A 20 -23.70 4.33 10.13
C ALA A 20 -24.40 3.25 9.29
N SER A 21 -25.16 2.39 9.96
CA SER A 21 -26.13 1.50 9.31
C SER A 21 -27.52 2.11 9.37
N VAL A 22 -28.34 1.85 8.34
CA VAL A 22 -29.71 2.34 8.25
C VAL A 22 -30.68 1.15 8.29
N TYR A 23 -31.62 1.22 9.22
CA TYR A 23 -32.62 0.18 9.45
C TYR A 23 -34.00 0.66 9.08
N LEU A 24 -34.81 -0.18 8.46
CA LEU A 24 -36.24 0.01 8.42
C LEU A 24 -36.82 -0.33 9.79
N ALA A 25 -37.57 0.61 10.37
CA ALA A 25 -38.22 0.40 11.67
C ALA A 25 -39.61 1.00 11.69
N THR A 26 -40.45 0.49 12.60
CA THR A 26 -41.75 1.08 12.92
C THR A 26 -41.66 1.85 14.23
N GLN A 27 -41.94 3.16 14.17
CA GLN A 27 -42.06 4.01 15.37
C GLN A 27 -43.39 3.67 16.09
N ARG A 28 -43.32 3.05 17.27
CA ARG A 28 -44.48 2.52 18.01
C ARG A 28 -45.51 3.62 18.39
N SER A 29 -45.04 4.79 18.74
CA SER A 29 -45.93 5.90 19.22
C SER A 29 -46.83 6.45 18.12
N LEU A 30 -46.43 6.36 16.86
CA LEU A 30 -47.14 6.89 15.70
C LEU A 30 -47.48 5.86 14.65
N GLU A 31 -47.18 4.58 14.89
CA GLU A 31 -47.40 3.42 14.00
C GLU A 31 -46.96 3.66 12.55
N ARG A 32 -45.83 4.41 12.37
CA ARG A 32 -45.33 4.74 11.03
C ARG A 32 -43.96 4.11 10.75
N LYS A 33 -43.69 3.86 9.49
CA LYS A 33 -42.37 3.43 9.00
C LYS A 33 -41.39 4.57 9.01
N VAL A 34 -40.20 4.31 9.50
CA VAL A 34 -39.06 5.27 9.53
C VAL A 34 -37.80 4.59 9.08
N ALA A 35 -36.88 5.36 8.48
CA ALA A 35 -35.51 4.96 8.30
C ALA A 35 -34.72 5.35 9.55
N LEU A 36 -34.17 4.37 10.25
CA LEU A 36 -33.46 4.56 11.50
C LEU A 36 -31.96 4.44 11.27
N LYS A 37 -31.26 5.56 11.18
CA LYS A 37 -29.82 5.64 10.98
C LYS A 37 -29.12 5.52 12.32
N VAL A 38 -28.31 4.46 12.50
CA VAL A 38 -27.59 4.15 13.75
C VAL A 38 -26.10 4.31 13.50
N MET A 39 -25.46 5.12 14.34
CA MET A 39 -24.02 5.39 14.26
C MET A 39 -23.20 4.10 14.47
N ALA A 40 -22.12 3.94 13.70
CA ALA A 40 -21.19 2.83 13.88
C ALA A 40 -20.51 2.90 15.25
N ALA A 41 -20.38 1.76 15.94
CA ALA A 41 -19.83 1.69 17.29
C ALA A 41 -18.39 2.25 17.40
N ALA A 42 -17.61 2.15 16.32
CA ALA A 42 -16.25 2.70 16.26
C ALA A 42 -16.23 4.25 16.37
N LEU A 43 -17.26 4.94 15.88
CA LEU A 43 -17.40 6.39 15.93
C LEU A 43 -18.10 6.85 17.22
N ALA A 44 -18.92 6.00 17.81
CA ALA A 44 -19.59 6.27 19.09
C ALA A 44 -18.60 6.28 20.28
N ALA A 45 -17.38 5.77 20.08
CA ALA A 45 -16.32 5.85 21.08
C ALA A 45 -15.69 7.25 21.21
N ASP A 46 -15.92 8.16 20.26
CA ASP A 46 -15.44 9.55 20.31
C ASP A 46 -16.54 10.51 20.79
N PRO A 47 -16.46 11.05 22.03
CA PRO A 47 -17.46 11.96 22.56
C PRO A 47 -17.66 13.21 21.70
N SER A 48 -16.61 13.74 21.08
CA SER A 48 -16.66 14.93 20.24
C SER A 48 -17.47 14.68 18.95
N PHE A 49 -17.38 13.48 18.41
CA PHE A 49 -18.18 13.05 17.27
C PHE A 49 -19.66 12.87 17.62
N CYS A 50 -19.92 12.30 18.80
CA CYS A 50 -21.29 12.12 19.31
C CYS A 50 -22.02 13.44 19.56
N GLU A 51 -21.36 14.41 20.17
CA GLU A 51 -21.93 15.75 20.41
C GLU A 51 -22.25 16.46 19.08
N ARG A 52 -21.35 16.36 18.10
CA ARG A 52 -21.56 16.94 16.76
C ARG A 52 -22.72 16.28 16.03
N PHE A 53 -22.79 14.95 16.03
CA PHE A 53 -23.90 14.22 15.42
C PHE A 53 -25.26 14.70 15.98
N LEU A 54 -25.38 14.85 17.29
CA LEU A 54 -26.60 15.35 17.92
C LEU A 54 -26.89 16.83 17.60
N ARG A 55 -25.84 17.67 17.56
CA ARG A 55 -25.98 19.11 17.24
C ARG A 55 -26.38 19.33 15.78
N GLU A 56 -25.71 18.69 14.86
CA GLU A 56 -25.98 18.80 13.42
C GLU A 56 -27.33 18.18 13.06
N GLY A 57 -27.65 17.01 13.63
CA GLY A 57 -28.96 16.42 13.45
C GLY A 57 -30.11 17.32 13.96
N LYS A 58 -29.92 18.05 15.09
CA LYS A 58 -30.89 19.04 15.56
C LYS A 58 -31.01 20.25 14.61
N THR A 59 -29.94 20.62 13.93
CA THR A 59 -29.95 21.68 12.93
C THR A 59 -30.71 21.23 11.67
N LEU A 60 -30.43 20.00 11.19
CA LEU A 60 -31.13 19.41 10.07
C LEU A 60 -32.61 19.18 10.33
N ALA A 61 -33.00 18.84 11.57
CA ALA A 61 -34.41 18.68 11.96
C ALA A 61 -35.24 19.97 11.85
N ARG A 62 -34.61 21.14 11.72
CA ARG A 62 -35.27 22.42 11.47
C ARG A 62 -35.50 22.71 9.99
N LEU A 63 -34.85 21.97 9.08
CA LEU A 63 -35.11 22.12 7.65
C LEU A 63 -36.48 21.55 7.31
N SER A 64 -37.33 22.41 6.72
CA SER A 64 -38.66 22.02 6.24
C SER A 64 -38.81 22.47 4.79
N HIS A 65 -38.61 21.56 3.85
CA HIS A 65 -38.71 21.81 2.42
C HIS A 65 -39.22 20.55 1.70
N PRO A 66 -40.06 20.65 0.66
CA PRO A 66 -40.62 19.48 0.01
C PRO A 66 -39.59 18.51 -0.59
N HIS A 67 -38.37 18.97 -0.87
CA HIS A 67 -37.30 18.18 -1.44
C HIS A 67 -36.12 17.95 -0.46
N THR A 68 -36.33 18.03 0.84
CA THR A 68 -35.37 17.60 1.88
C THR A 68 -35.97 16.48 2.70
N VAL A 69 -35.16 15.52 3.18
CA VAL A 69 -35.61 14.47 4.08
C VAL A 69 -36.08 15.06 5.41
N THR A 70 -37.19 14.55 5.92
CA THR A 70 -37.72 14.97 7.23
C THR A 70 -37.11 14.13 8.34
N ILE A 71 -36.48 14.78 9.32
CA ILE A 71 -35.96 14.13 10.53
C ILE A 71 -37.09 14.14 11.56
N HIS A 72 -37.40 13.00 12.12
CA HIS A 72 -38.49 12.80 13.06
C HIS A 72 -38.05 12.78 14.51
N ASP A 73 -36.84 12.23 14.75
CA ASP A 73 -36.29 12.10 16.10
C ASP A 73 -34.75 11.92 16.01
N ILE A 74 -34.05 12.34 17.08
CA ILE A 74 -32.64 12.13 17.24
C ILE A 74 -32.31 11.92 18.69
N GLY A 75 -31.51 10.91 19.03
CA GLY A 75 -31.18 10.59 20.41
C GLY A 75 -30.05 9.57 20.55
N ASN A 76 -29.86 9.16 21.79
CA ASN A 76 -28.97 8.04 22.11
C ASN A 76 -29.59 7.12 23.17
N VAL A 77 -29.18 5.85 23.15
CA VAL A 77 -29.55 4.82 24.13
C VAL A 77 -28.27 4.12 24.56
N GLY A 78 -27.77 4.46 25.73
CA GLY A 78 -26.41 4.06 26.11
C GLY A 78 -25.37 4.65 25.14
N GLU A 79 -24.56 3.78 24.55
CA GLU A 79 -23.54 4.17 23.55
C GLU A 79 -24.07 4.15 22.11
N LEU A 80 -25.34 3.82 21.88
CA LEU A 80 -25.95 3.82 20.55
C LEU A 80 -26.59 5.19 20.25
N TYR A 81 -26.06 5.89 19.27
CA TYR A 81 -26.60 7.15 18.75
C TYR A 81 -27.43 6.87 17.49
N TYR A 82 -28.62 7.45 17.41
CA TYR A 82 -29.55 7.21 16.31
C TYR A 82 -30.25 8.47 15.82
N MET A 83 -30.71 8.44 14.58
CA MET A 83 -31.55 9.44 13.94
C MET A 83 -32.68 8.72 13.18
N ALA A 84 -33.91 9.01 13.55
CA ALA A 84 -35.09 8.52 12.85
C ALA A 84 -35.54 9.55 11.81
N MET A 85 -35.67 9.14 10.57
CA MET A 85 -36.05 10.00 9.46
C MET A 85 -37.16 9.36 8.61
N GLU A 86 -37.74 10.15 7.73
CA GLU A 86 -38.73 9.73 6.74
C GLU A 86 -38.21 8.53 5.94
N TYR A 87 -39.02 7.46 5.85
CA TYR A 87 -38.73 6.31 4.99
C TYR A 87 -39.14 6.58 3.56
N LEU A 88 -38.25 6.44 2.62
CA LEU A 88 -38.40 6.73 1.20
C LEU A 88 -38.31 5.43 0.39
N PRO A 89 -39.47 4.82 -0.01
CA PRO A 89 -39.52 3.44 -0.51
C PRO A 89 -39.12 3.29 -1.99
N ASN A 90 -39.04 4.39 -2.77
CA ASN A 90 -38.93 4.35 -4.24
C ASN A 90 -37.51 4.46 -4.77
N GLY A 91 -36.54 4.01 -3.98
CA GLY A 91 -35.12 3.89 -4.38
C GLY A 91 -34.40 5.23 -4.56
N THR A 92 -33.24 5.17 -5.22
CA THR A 92 -32.29 6.27 -5.39
C THR A 92 -32.26 6.79 -6.82
N LEU A 93 -31.75 8.02 -7.01
CA LEU A 93 -31.49 8.57 -8.34
C LEU A 93 -30.47 7.73 -9.12
N LYS A 94 -29.49 7.09 -8.42
CA LYS A 94 -28.53 6.19 -9.04
C LYS A 94 -29.20 5.03 -9.79
N GLU A 95 -30.21 4.42 -9.17
CA GLU A 95 -30.99 3.35 -9.78
C GLU A 95 -31.81 3.84 -10.97
N ARG A 96 -32.36 5.06 -10.89
CA ARG A 96 -33.13 5.66 -11.98
C ARG A 96 -32.27 6.07 -13.17
N ILE A 97 -31.04 6.56 -12.93
CA ILE A 97 -30.07 6.82 -14.01
C ILE A 97 -29.73 5.53 -14.74
N ALA A 98 -29.47 4.45 -13.99
CA ALA A 98 -29.19 3.14 -14.57
C ALA A 98 -30.39 2.55 -15.36
N ALA A 99 -31.62 2.87 -14.96
CA ALA A 99 -32.83 2.48 -15.69
C ALA A 99 -33.12 3.34 -16.94
N GLY A 100 -32.44 4.47 -17.09
CA GLY A 100 -32.58 5.42 -18.20
C GLY A 100 -33.60 6.52 -17.88
N LEU A 101 -33.12 7.76 -17.74
CA LEU A 101 -33.95 8.97 -17.58
C LEU A 101 -33.95 9.78 -18.88
N THR A 102 -35.09 10.42 -19.20
CA THR A 102 -35.08 11.42 -20.26
C THR A 102 -34.41 12.70 -19.79
N PRO A 103 -33.77 13.49 -20.67
CA PRO A 103 -33.20 14.79 -20.33
C PRO A 103 -34.16 15.73 -19.60
N GLU A 104 -35.45 15.75 -19.99
CA GLU A 104 -36.50 16.58 -19.38
C GLU A 104 -36.82 16.16 -17.95
N GLN A 105 -36.92 14.83 -17.73
CA GLN A 105 -37.08 14.26 -16.37
C GLN A 105 -35.87 14.64 -15.51
N GLY A 106 -34.67 14.49 -16.08
CA GLY A 106 -33.40 14.86 -15.41
C GLY A 106 -33.37 16.32 -14.99
N VAL A 107 -33.69 17.26 -15.89
CA VAL A 107 -33.72 18.70 -15.57
C VAL A 107 -34.78 19.01 -14.51
N THR A 108 -35.92 18.34 -14.54
CA THR A 108 -36.97 18.49 -13.51
C THR A 108 -36.44 18.09 -12.14
N LEU A 109 -35.71 16.97 -12.04
CA LEU A 109 -35.07 16.53 -10.80
C LEU A 109 -33.99 17.50 -10.34
N ILE A 110 -33.16 18.00 -11.24
CA ILE A 110 -32.12 19.01 -10.93
C ILE A 110 -32.76 20.28 -10.36
N ARG A 111 -33.91 20.75 -10.90
CA ARG A 111 -34.68 21.89 -10.35
C ARG A 111 -35.15 21.64 -8.91
N GLN A 112 -35.68 20.45 -8.63
CA GLN A 112 -36.16 20.08 -7.33
C GLN A 112 -35.01 20.09 -6.28
N ILE A 113 -33.88 19.49 -6.65
CA ILE A 113 -32.71 19.43 -5.76
C ILE A 113 -32.05 20.81 -5.61
N ALA A 114 -31.92 21.60 -6.69
CA ALA A 114 -31.44 22.98 -6.63
C ALA A 114 -32.28 23.85 -5.70
N SER A 115 -33.63 23.67 -5.70
CA SER A 115 -34.51 24.35 -4.76
C SER A 115 -34.23 23.97 -3.29
N ALA A 116 -34.02 22.66 -3.02
CA ALA A 116 -33.65 22.16 -1.68
C ALA A 116 -32.31 22.74 -1.21
N LEU A 117 -31.30 22.71 -2.08
CA LEU A 117 -29.98 23.27 -1.78
C LEU A 117 -30.07 24.79 -1.51
N GLY A 118 -30.79 25.54 -2.35
CA GLY A 118 -30.99 26.97 -2.13
C GLY A 118 -31.64 27.29 -0.76
N TYR A 119 -32.60 26.47 -0.35
CA TYR A 119 -33.22 26.61 0.94
C TYR A 119 -32.25 26.32 2.10
N ALA A 120 -31.45 25.25 1.99
CA ALA A 120 -30.44 24.90 3.00
C ALA A 120 -29.33 25.96 3.08
N HIS A 121 -28.84 26.48 1.94
CA HIS A 121 -27.81 27.53 1.88
C HIS A 121 -28.29 28.83 2.52
N ALA A 122 -29.55 29.18 2.34
CA ALA A 122 -30.15 30.35 3.00
C ALA A 122 -30.22 30.22 4.55
N GLN A 123 -30.16 28.98 5.08
CA GLN A 123 -30.05 28.68 6.51
C GLN A 123 -28.59 28.49 6.97
N GLY A 124 -27.61 28.80 6.11
CA GLY A 124 -26.18 28.64 6.40
C GLY A 124 -25.67 27.19 6.38
N LEU A 125 -26.43 26.28 5.78
CA LEU A 125 -26.07 24.85 5.70
C LEU A 125 -25.61 24.47 4.29
N VAL A 126 -24.42 23.89 4.17
CA VAL A 126 -23.85 23.33 2.94
C VAL A 126 -23.93 21.81 3.03
N HIS A 127 -24.40 21.12 1.98
CA HIS A 127 -24.64 19.68 1.99
C HIS A 127 -23.33 18.86 1.92
N ARG A 128 -22.36 19.29 1.11
CA ARG A 128 -21.01 18.72 0.96
C ARG A 128 -20.91 17.29 0.42
N ASP A 129 -22.01 16.60 0.14
CA ASP A 129 -22.05 15.23 -0.41
C ASP A 129 -23.23 15.01 -1.37
N VAL A 130 -23.47 15.95 -2.28
CA VAL A 130 -24.52 15.82 -3.32
C VAL A 130 -24.09 14.77 -4.33
N LYS A 131 -24.86 13.68 -4.44
CA LYS A 131 -24.65 12.57 -5.39
C LYS A 131 -25.93 11.79 -5.62
N PRO A 132 -26.05 10.99 -6.70
CA PRO A 132 -27.28 10.25 -6.99
C PRO A 132 -27.74 9.26 -5.92
N ALA A 133 -26.80 8.71 -5.12
CA ALA A 133 -27.15 7.80 -4.02
C ALA A 133 -27.84 8.53 -2.84
N ASN A 134 -27.65 9.85 -2.68
CA ASN A 134 -28.26 10.67 -1.63
C ASN A 134 -29.52 11.39 -2.09
N ILE A 135 -29.99 11.12 -3.30
CA ILE A 135 -31.26 11.64 -3.83
C ILE A 135 -32.24 10.46 -3.93
N LEU A 136 -33.20 10.43 -3.02
CA LEU A 136 -34.20 9.38 -2.91
C LEU A 136 -35.58 9.88 -3.37
N PHE A 137 -36.58 8.96 -3.40
CA PHE A 137 -37.90 9.29 -3.94
C PHE A 137 -39.02 8.87 -2.98
N ARG A 138 -39.97 9.78 -2.77
CA ARG A 138 -41.24 9.48 -2.14
C ARG A 138 -42.10 8.58 -3.02
N ALA A 139 -43.19 8.04 -2.43
CA ALA A 139 -44.16 7.20 -3.13
C ALA A 139 -44.82 7.90 -4.35
N ASP A 140 -44.95 9.20 -4.31
CA ASP A 140 -45.51 10.03 -5.38
C ASP A 140 -44.47 10.39 -6.49
N GLY A 141 -43.21 9.95 -6.35
CA GLY A 141 -42.15 10.24 -7.31
C GLY A 141 -41.40 11.55 -7.02
N THR A 142 -41.71 12.28 -5.98
CA THR A 142 -41.02 13.51 -5.56
C THR A 142 -39.58 13.20 -5.14
N ALA A 143 -38.58 13.88 -5.72
CA ALA A 143 -37.19 13.76 -5.33
C ALA A 143 -36.90 14.44 -4.00
N VAL A 144 -36.12 13.78 -3.15
CA VAL A 144 -35.77 14.21 -1.79
C VAL A 144 -34.28 14.05 -1.58
N LEU A 145 -33.61 15.11 -1.15
CA LEU A 145 -32.20 15.14 -0.80
C LEU A 145 -32.03 14.65 0.64
N SER A 146 -31.24 13.63 0.84
CA SER A 146 -30.93 13.02 2.15
C SER A 146 -29.45 13.13 2.46
N ASP A 147 -29.05 12.72 3.68
CA ASP A 147 -27.65 12.57 4.10
C ASP A 147 -26.79 13.82 3.90
N PHE A 148 -27.29 14.97 4.43
CA PHE A 148 -26.45 16.15 4.64
C PHE A 148 -25.17 15.73 5.38
N GLY A 149 -24.00 16.12 4.88
CA GLY A 149 -22.71 15.60 5.27
C GLY A 149 -22.29 15.85 6.72
N ILE A 150 -23.10 15.34 7.68
CA ILE A 150 -22.93 15.46 9.14
C ILE A 150 -21.52 15.10 9.59
N ALA A 151 -20.90 14.15 8.89
CA ALA A 151 -19.56 13.67 9.22
C ALA A 151 -18.44 14.41 8.49
N LYS A 152 -18.76 15.22 7.48
CA LYS A 152 -17.78 15.97 6.66
C LYS A 152 -17.53 17.40 7.15
N SER A 153 -18.28 17.89 8.13
CA SER A 153 -18.03 19.20 8.77
C SER A 153 -16.87 19.17 9.78
N LEU A 154 -16.21 18.04 9.89
CA LEU A 154 -15.06 17.81 10.75
C LEU A 154 -13.80 18.33 10.07
N ASP A 155 -13.32 19.48 10.51
CA ASP A 155 -12.04 20.13 10.14
C ASP A 155 -11.76 20.21 8.65
N ASP A 156 -12.23 21.26 8.02
CA ASP A 156 -11.93 21.63 6.61
C ASP A 156 -10.43 21.73 6.29
N ARG A 157 -9.54 21.58 7.27
CA ARG A 157 -8.08 21.64 7.09
C ARG A 157 -7.34 20.31 7.22
N THR A 158 -7.99 19.22 7.61
CA THR A 158 -7.31 17.96 7.94
C THR A 158 -7.89 16.70 7.29
N GLN A 159 -9.02 16.77 6.59
CA GLN A 159 -9.73 15.57 6.12
C GLN A 159 -9.07 14.82 4.95
N PHE A 160 -8.20 15.43 4.16
CA PHE A 160 -7.42 14.71 3.14
C PHE A 160 -6.18 14.03 3.71
N THR A 161 -5.76 14.40 4.94
CA THR A 161 -4.47 13.98 5.51
C THR A 161 -4.56 13.07 6.74
N GLN A 162 -5.66 13.05 7.49
CA GLN A 162 -5.67 12.33 8.77
C GLN A 162 -6.33 10.95 8.81
N ALA A 163 -7.22 10.60 7.90
CA ALA A 163 -8.01 9.37 8.08
C ALA A 163 -7.74 8.24 7.08
N GLY A 164 -6.96 8.43 6.00
CA GLY A 164 -6.73 7.37 5.00
C GLY A 164 -8.01 6.84 4.32
N PHE A 165 -9.17 7.33 4.75
CA PHE A 165 -10.47 7.11 4.14
C PHE A 165 -10.90 8.40 3.47
N ALA A 166 -10.93 8.43 2.16
CA ALA A 166 -11.80 9.34 1.45
C ALA A 166 -13.22 9.02 1.90
N VAL A 167 -13.73 9.77 2.89
CA VAL A 167 -15.12 9.67 3.30
C VAL A 167 -15.98 10.25 2.19
N GLY A 168 -16.38 9.42 1.25
CA GLY A 168 -17.20 9.77 0.11
C GLY A 168 -16.57 9.39 -1.23
N THR A 169 -17.40 9.19 -2.23
CA THR A 169 -17.00 8.92 -3.61
C THR A 169 -16.49 10.25 -4.20
N PRO A 170 -15.21 10.38 -4.60
CA PRO A 170 -14.63 11.63 -5.10
C PRO A 170 -15.24 12.08 -6.44
N SER A 171 -16.00 11.20 -7.09
CA SER A 171 -16.63 11.43 -8.41
C SER A 171 -17.56 12.64 -8.49
N TYR A 172 -18.03 13.19 -7.38
CA TYR A 172 -18.90 14.36 -7.30
C TYR A 172 -18.29 15.54 -6.54
N MET A 173 -17.01 15.41 -6.18
CA MET A 173 -16.31 16.38 -5.33
C MET A 173 -16.00 17.66 -6.10
N SER A 174 -16.19 18.82 -5.46
CA SER A 174 -15.82 20.10 -6.08
C SER A 174 -14.30 20.35 -6.00
N PRO A 175 -13.75 21.16 -6.92
CA PRO A 175 -12.33 21.53 -6.91
C PRO A 175 -11.83 22.09 -5.58
N GLU A 176 -12.60 22.94 -4.91
CA GLU A 176 -12.27 23.54 -3.61
C GLU A 176 -12.32 22.48 -2.48
N GLN A 177 -13.24 21.51 -2.53
CA GLN A 177 -13.22 20.38 -1.62
C GLN A 177 -11.96 19.54 -1.81
N ALA A 178 -11.58 19.26 -3.07
CA ALA A 178 -10.36 18.53 -3.39
C ALA A 178 -9.09 19.26 -2.94
N ARG A 179 -9.11 20.59 -2.86
CA ARG A 179 -7.99 21.42 -2.38
C ARG A 179 -8.00 21.64 -0.86
N GLY A 180 -9.04 21.22 -0.13
CA GLY A 180 -9.18 21.54 1.29
C GLY A 180 -9.37 23.04 1.59
N GLN A 181 -9.98 23.78 0.63
CA GLN A 181 -10.28 25.21 0.76
C GLN A 181 -11.63 25.43 1.47
N GLU A 182 -11.93 26.67 1.84
CA GLU A 182 -13.25 27.01 2.39
C GLU A 182 -14.36 26.67 1.39
N ILE A 183 -15.40 26.01 1.91
CA ILE A 183 -16.49 25.45 1.12
C ILE A 183 -17.76 26.24 1.40
N ASP A 184 -18.38 26.78 0.36
CA ASP A 184 -19.70 27.39 0.41
C ASP A 184 -20.73 26.66 -0.46
N GLY A 185 -21.94 27.17 -0.58
CA GLY A 185 -23.01 26.52 -1.34
C GLY A 185 -22.71 26.27 -2.83
N ARG A 186 -21.72 26.93 -3.41
CA ARG A 186 -21.30 26.74 -4.81
C ARG A 186 -20.61 25.40 -5.02
N ALA A 187 -20.09 24.78 -3.97
CA ALA A 187 -19.58 23.41 -4.01
C ALA A 187 -20.69 22.39 -4.27
N ASP A 188 -21.85 22.56 -3.63
CA ASP A 188 -23.03 21.72 -3.88
C ASP A 188 -23.58 21.90 -5.28
N LEU A 189 -23.54 23.13 -5.82
CA LEU A 189 -23.95 23.41 -7.20
C LEU A 189 -23.01 22.74 -8.22
N TYR A 190 -21.71 22.69 -7.95
CA TYR A 190 -20.76 21.93 -8.77
C TYR A 190 -21.09 20.44 -8.77
N ALA A 191 -21.29 19.84 -7.59
CA ALA A 191 -21.68 18.45 -7.46
C ALA A 191 -23.01 18.15 -8.18
N LEU A 192 -23.98 19.07 -8.10
CA LEU A 192 -25.23 18.99 -8.87
C LEU A 192 -25.00 19.07 -10.38
N GLY A 193 -23.98 19.79 -10.83
CA GLY A 193 -23.53 19.82 -12.23
C GLY A 193 -22.99 18.48 -12.70
N VAL A 194 -22.21 17.79 -11.85
CA VAL A 194 -21.75 16.42 -12.13
C VAL A 194 -22.94 15.47 -12.27
N VAL A 195 -23.93 15.56 -11.38
CA VAL A 195 -25.17 14.75 -11.45
C VAL A 195 -25.93 15.03 -12.73
N LEU A 196 -26.05 16.30 -13.15
CA LEU A 196 -26.70 16.65 -14.42
C LEU A 196 -25.98 16.06 -15.62
N TYR A 197 -24.64 16.13 -15.65
CA TYR A 197 -23.85 15.53 -16.72
C TYR A 197 -24.09 14.01 -16.80
N GLU A 198 -24.02 13.32 -15.66
CA GLU A 198 -24.26 11.87 -15.58
C GLU A 198 -25.67 11.50 -16.05
N ILE A 199 -26.69 12.28 -15.73
CA ILE A 199 -28.07 12.07 -16.25
C ILE A 199 -28.12 12.21 -17.78
N LEU A 200 -27.42 13.20 -18.35
CA LEU A 200 -27.49 13.48 -19.79
C LEU A 200 -26.68 12.51 -20.63
N VAL A 201 -25.52 12.05 -20.13
CA VAL A 201 -24.54 11.26 -20.89
C VAL A 201 -24.56 9.79 -20.48
N GLY A 202 -24.97 9.47 -19.24
CA GLY A 202 -24.93 8.12 -18.67
C GLY A 202 -23.59 7.75 -18.04
N GLU A 203 -22.61 8.65 -18.12
CA GLU A 203 -21.25 8.48 -17.58
C GLU A 203 -20.83 9.73 -16.78
N LEU A 204 -19.84 9.58 -15.92
CA LEU A 204 -19.30 10.70 -15.15
C LEU A 204 -18.42 11.62 -16.03
N PRO A 205 -18.41 12.95 -15.81
CA PRO A 205 -17.57 13.87 -16.58
C PRO A 205 -16.07 13.69 -16.32
N TYR A 206 -15.74 13.20 -15.15
CA TYR A 206 -14.36 12.98 -14.71
C TYR A 206 -14.27 11.64 -14.01
N THR A 207 -13.39 10.77 -14.49
CA THR A 207 -13.16 9.44 -13.93
C THR A 207 -11.64 9.18 -13.86
N GLY A 208 -11.21 8.65 -12.77
CA GLY A 208 -9.84 8.21 -12.55
C GLY A 208 -9.78 6.74 -12.17
N THR A 209 -8.61 6.16 -12.21
CA THR A 209 -8.38 4.76 -11.80
C THR A 209 -8.58 4.53 -10.30
N ASP A 210 -8.52 5.61 -9.51
CA ASP A 210 -8.70 5.62 -8.06
C ASP A 210 -9.35 6.92 -7.55
N ALA A 211 -9.57 7.00 -6.25
CA ALA A 211 -10.22 8.15 -5.63
C ALA A 211 -9.45 9.47 -5.79
N LEU A 212 -8.12 9.40 -5.78
CA LEU A 212 -7.26 10.59 -5.90
C LEU A 212 -7.21 11.07 -7.35
N SER A 213 -7.00 10.18 -8.30
CA SER A 213 -7.00 10.52 -9.73
C SER A 213 -8.34 11.08 -10.17
N THR A 214 -9.45 10.58 -9.63
CA THR A 214 -10.78 11.17 -9.85
C THR A 214 -10.87 12.59 -9.27
N ALA A 215 -10.36 12.82 -8.05
CA ALA A 215 -10.32 14.16 -7.46
C ALA A 215 -9.42 15.12 -8.26
N LEU A 216 -8.28 14.64 -8.77
CA LEU A 216 -7.39 15.42 -9.63
C LEU A 216 -8.04 15.76 -10.98
N ALA A 217 -8.79 14.84 -11.58
CA ALA A 217 -9.54 15.12 -12.81
C ALA A 217 -10.53 16.29 -12.63
N HIS A 218 -11.21 16.35 -11.46
CA HIS A 218 -12.05 17.49 -11.12
C HIS A 218 -11.27 18.82 -11.03
N LEU A 219 -9.97 18.78 -10.68
CA LEU A 219 -9.12 19.97 -10.59
C LEU A 219 -8.58 20.43 -11.94
N THR A 220 -8.18 19.50 -12.80
CA THR A 220 -7.29 19.76 -13.94
C THR A 220 -7.91 19.52 -15.31
N GLU A 221 -8.82 18.55 -15.42
CA GLU A 221 -9.38 18.20 -16.72
C GLU A 221 -10.40 19.24 -17.20
N PRO A 222 -10.37 19.57 -18.52
CA PRO A 222 -11.35 20.47 -19.09
C PRO A 222 -12.75 19.85 -19.03
N LEU A 223 -13.77 20.70 -19.06
CA LEU A 223 -15.15 20.23 -19.17
C LEU A 223 -15.34 19.47 -20.49
N PRO A 224 -15.81 18.22 -20.45
CA PRO A 224 -16.12 17.47 -21.66
C PRO A 224 -17.30 18.12 -22.43
N GLU A 225 -17.22 18.10 -23.76
CA GLU A 225 -18.31 18.56 -24.62
C GLU A 225 -19.46 17.54 -24.60
N LEU A 226 -20.69 18.08 -24.46
CA LEU A 226 -21.88 17.27 -24.55
C LEU A 226 -22.14 16.79 -26.00
N PRO A 227 -22.72 15.59 -26.19
CA PRO A 227 -23.26 15.20 -27.48
C PRO A 227 -24.16 16.27 -28.08
N VAL A 228 -24.12 16.45 -29.40
CA VAL A 228 -24.80 17.53 -30.13
C VAL A 228 -26.31 17.67 -29.78
N HIS A 229 -26.99 16.55 -29.55
CA HIS A 229 -28.41 16.53 -29.16
C HIS A 229 -28.68 17.03 -27.72
N HIS A 230 -27.63 17.18 -26.89
CA HIS A 230 -27.69 17.78 -25.54
C HIS A 230 -27.05 19.17 -25.49
N GLY A 231 -26.61 19.73 -26.61
CA GLY A 231 -25.88 20.98 -26.69
C GLY A 231 -26.53 22.18 -25.99
N ARG A 232 -27.88 22.21 -25.92
CA ARG A 232 -28.63 23.27 -25.20
C ARG A 232 -28.27 23.36 -23.70
N TYR A 233 -27.75 22.30 -23.08
CA TYR A 233 -27.33 22.25 -21.66
C TYR A 233 -25.86 22.63 -21.46
N GLN A 234 -25.08 22.75 -22.56
CA GLN A 234 -23.62 22.95 -22.46
C GLN A 234 -23.24 24.18 -21.67
N GLU A 235 -23.94 25.30 -21.85
CA GLU A 235 -23.64 26.56 -21.16
C GLU A 235 -23.96 26.50 -19.68
N VAL A 236 -25.04 25.81 -19.29
CA VAL A 236 -25.41 25.60 -17.89
C VAL A 236 -24.38 24.70 -17.21
N LEU A 237 -23.95 23.61 -17.88
CA LEU A 237 -22.92 22.73 -17.35
C LEU A 237 -21.55 23.41 -17.26
N ARG A 238 -21.19 24.23 -18.24
CA ARG A 238 -19.95 24.99 -18.24
C ARG A 238 -19.86 25.90 -16.99
N LYS A 239 -20.95 26.54 -16.62
CA LYS A 239 -21.03 27.37 -15.40
C LYS A 239 -21.06 26.54 -14.13
N LEU A 240 -21.80 25.43 -14.07
CA LEU A 240 -21.84 24.57 -12.89
C LEU A 240 -20.48 23.93 -12.61
N LEU A 241 -19.79 23.44 -13.65
CA LEU A 241 -18.52 22.71 -13.55
C LEU A 241 -17.29 23.59 -13.74
N ALA A 242 -17.44 24.92 -13.67
CA ALA A 242 -16.30 25.83 -13.66
C ALA A 242 -15.37 25.54 -12.48
N LYS A 243 -14.06 25.55 -12.73
CA LYS A 243 -13.06 25.18 -11.71
C LYS A 243 -12.94 26.24 -10.61
N ASP A 244 -13.11 27.52 -10.97
CA ASP A 244 -13.18 28.61 -10.01
C ASP A 244 -14.65 28.80 -9.54
N PRO A 245 -14.92 28.74 -8.23
CA PRO A 245 -16.25 29.04 -7.70
C PRO A 245 -16.82 30.39 -8.11
N ALA A 246 -15.98 31.40 -8.39
CA ALA A 246 -16.41 32.73 -8.82
C ALA A 246 -17.04 32.74 -10.23
N GLU A 247 -16.69 31.77 -11.08
CA GLU A 247 -17.22 31.61 -12.42
C GLU A 247 -18.52 30.81 -12.48
N ARG A 248 -18.93 30.20 -11.36
CA ARG A 248 -20.18 29.42 -11.24
C ARG A 248 -21.39 30.32 -11.02
N PHE A 249 -22.57 29.71 -10.97
CA PHE A 249 -23.76 30.38 -10.48
C PHE A 249 -23.54 30.82 -9.02
N PRO A 250 -23.84 32.07 -8.66
CA PRO A 250 -23.62 32.55 -7.31
C PRO A 250 -24.50 31.87 -6.25
N ASP A 251 -25.67 31.39 -6.67
CA ASP A 251 -26.67 30.73 -5.83
C ASP A 251 -27.58 29.80 -6.68
N ALA A 252 -28.37 28.99 -5.98
CA ALA A 252 -29.32 28.08 -6.61
C ALA A 252 -30.43 28.82 -7.38
N ALA A 253 -30.79 30.03 -6.96
CA ALA A 253 -31.83 30.84 -7.64
C ALA A 253 -31.33 31.29 -9.04
N ALA A 254 -30.04 31.61 -9.17
CA ALA A 254 -29.45 31.93 -10.46
C ALA A 254 -29.41 30.72 -11.39
N LEU A 255 -29.11 29.53 -10.87
CA LEU A 255 -29.20 28.27 -11.60
C LEU A 255 -30.63 27.99 -12.09
N LEU A 256 -31.63 28.12 -11.19
CA LEU A 256 -33.04 27.90 -11.56
C LEU A 256 -33.49 28.84 -12.68
N ARG A 257 -33.13 30.12 -12.61
CA ARG A 257 -33.41 31.08 -13.69
C ARG A 257 -32.76 30.70 -15.02
N ALA A 258 -31.51 30.18 -14.96
CA ALA A 258 -30.84 29.75 -16.20
C ALA A 258 -31.51 28.51 -16.81
N LEU A 259 -31.96 27.57 -15.97
CA LEU A 259 -32.72 26.41 -16.41
C LEU A 259 -34.09 26.80 -17.01
N ASP A 260 -34.73 27.89 -16.54
CA ASP A 260 -36.01 28.41 -17.07
C ASP A 260 -35.84 29.08 -18.45
N GLN A 261 -34.64 29.52 -18.78
CA GLN A 261 -34.32 30.18 -20.03
C GLN A 261 -33.84 29.21 -21.13
N LEU A 262 -33.77 27.91 -20.85
CA LEU A 262 -33.38 26.93 -21.86
C LEU A 262 -34.38 26.89 -23.00
N PRO A 263 -33.94 26.88 -24.31
CA PRO A 263 -34.81 26.77 -25.45
C PRO A 263 -35.70 25.53 -25.39
N ALA A 264 -36.98 25.66 -25.75
CA ALA A 264 -37.85 24.51 -25.89
C ALA A 264 -37.40 23.64 -27.09
N ASP A 265 -37.62 22.33 -27.01
CA ASP A 265 -37.24 21.40 -28.07
C ASP A 265 -37.90 21.70 -29.40
N SER A 266 -37.09 21.74 -30.47
CA SER A 266 -37.62 21.65 -31.85
C SER A 266 -38.12 20.22 -32.09
N PRO A 267 -39.28 20.01 -32.70
CA PRO A 267 -39.91 18.67 -32.72
C PRO A 267 -39.29 17.62 -33.65
N GLU A 268 -38.06 17.76 -34.09
CA GLU A 268 -37.47 16.90 -35.15
C GLU A 268 -36.49 15.80 -34.68
N ALA A 269 -36.34 15.54 -33.39
CA ALA A 269 -35.38 14.53 -32.88
C ALA A 269 -35.94 13.55 -31.84
N THR A 270 -37.16 13.05 -32.03
CA THR A 270 -37.71 12.03 -31.13
C THR A 270 -37.56 10.64 -31.72
N LEU A 271 -36.42 10.00 -31.52
CA LEU A 271 -36.35 8.52 -31.57
C LEU A 271 -36.71 7.97 -30.18
N VAL A 272 -37.98 7.64 -30.04
CA VAL A 272 -38.55 7.04 -28.83
C VAL A 272 -37.92 5.66 -28.60
N ARG A 273 -37.19 5.51 -27.53
CA ARG A 273 -36.88 4.20 -26.97
C ARG A 273 -38.00 3.78 -26.02
N PRO A 274 -38.65 2.59 -26.19
CA PRO A 274 -39.72 2.21 -25.30
C PRO A 274 -39.22 1.91 -23.88
N LEU A 275 -39.92 2.49 -22.91
CA LEU A 275 -39.73 2.21 -21.47
C LEU A 275 -40.14 0.81 -21.11
N PRO A 276 -39.38 0.06 -20.29
CA PRO A 276 -39.92 -1.15 -19.67
C PRO A 276 -40.91 -0.80 -18.55
N ILE A 277 -42.08 -1.41 -18.59
CA ILE A 277 -43.15 -1.30 -17.60
C ILE A 277 -42.69 -1.91 -16.27
N PRO A 278 -42.89 -1.29 -15.09
CA PRO A 278 -42.55 -1.90 -13.82
C PRO A 278 -43.39 -3.14 -13.53
N LEU A 279 -42.76 -4.30 -13.48
CA LEU A 279 -43.36 -5.52 -13.00
C LEU A 279 -43.41 -5.52 -11.45
N SER A 280 -44.59 -5.30 -10.89
CA SER A 280 -44.91 -5.64 -9.52
C SER A 280 -45.00 -7.17 -9.41
N PHE A 281 -44.10 -7.77 -8.63
CA PHE A 281 -44.19 -9.20 -8.32
C PHE A 281 -45.16 -9.44 -7.16
N ASP A 282 -46.27 -10.08 -7.47
CA ASP A 282 -47.16 -10.69 -6.48
C ASP A 282 -46.86 -12.20 -6.48
N LEU A 283 -46.32 -12.70 -5.38
CA LEU A 283 -45.91 -14.09 -5.20
C LEU A 283 -47.06 -14.90 -4.54
N ALA A 284 -48.07 -15.30 -5.30
CA ALA A 284 -48.98 -16.37 -4.89
C ALA A 284 -49.63 -17.04 -6.13
N GLY A 285 -49.14 -18.21 -6.41
CA GLY A 285 -49.85 -19.27 -7.09
C GLY A 285 -49.79 -19.31 -8.63
N MET A 286 -48.87 -20.11 -9.18
CA MET A 286 -49.09 -20.81 -10.45
C MET A 286 -48.27 -22.09 -10.57
N THR A 287 -48.99 -23.16 -10.90
CA THR A 287 -48.50 -24.50 -11.27
C THR A 287 -47.84 -24.51 -12.66
N PRO A 288 -46.90 -25.44 -12.95
CA PRO A 288 -46.16 -25.45 -14.21
C PRO A 288 -46.97 -26.01 -15.36
N VAL A 289 -46.99 -25.28 -16.47
CA VAL A 289 -47.50 -25.75 -17.77
C VAL A 289 -46.32 -26.02 -18.70
N SER A 290 -46.24 -27.26 -19.18
CA SER A 290 -45.27 -27.68 -20.21
C SER A 290 -45.70 -27.13 -21.58
N ILE A 291 -44.77 -26.51 -22.30
CA ILE A 291 -44.96 -26.12 -23.70
C ILE A 291 -43.85 -26.76 -24.53
N ASP A 292 -44.32 -27.59 -25.52
CA ASP A 292 -43.49 -28.21 -26.56
C ASP A 292 -42.93 -27.17 -27.53
N ILE A 293 -41.63 -27.26 -27.82
CA ILE A 293 -40.95 -26.43 -28.81
C ILE A 293 -40.76 -27.25 -30.10
N PRO A 294 -41.24 -26.81 -31.28
CA PRO A 294 -40.87 -27.41 -32.54
C PRO A 294 -39.48 -26.93 -32.99
N THR A 295 -38.62 -27.87 -33.27
CA THR A 295 -37.32 -27.68 -33.91
C THR A 295 -37.50 -27.43 -35.42
N ASP A 296 -37.10 -26.24 -35.91
CA ASP A 296 -36.81 -26.04 -37.32
C ASP A 296 -35.52 -25.23 -37.51
N LYS A 297 -34.58 -25.82 -38.25
CA LYS A 297 -33.28 -25.25 -38.55
C LYS A 297 -33.31 -24.59 -39.91
N PRO A 298 -32.84 -23.31 -40.08
CA PRO A 298 -32.45 -22.85 -41.40
C PRO A 298 -30.96 -23.02 -41.62
N GLN A 299 -30.61 -23.52 -42.80
CA GLN A 299 -29.25 -23.67 -43.36
C GLN A 299 -28.64 -22.28 -43.70
N PRO A 300 -27.30 -22.12 -43.60
CA PRO A 300 -26.62 -20.92 -43.96
C PRO A 300 -26.30 -20.80 -45.45
N GLN A 301 -26.58 -19.65 -46.05
CA GLN A 301 -26.16 -19.29 -47.40
C GLN A 301 -24.75 -18.68 -47.40
N PRO A 302 -23.94 -18.86 -48.45
CA PRO A 302 -22.53 -18.46 -48.47
C PRO A 302 -22.35 -16.96 -48.81
N VAL A 303 -21.53 -16.31 -48.01
CA VAL A 303 -21.06 -14.94 -48.21
C VAL A 303 -19.97 -14.90 -49.29
N ARG A 304 -20.16 -14.09 -50.32
CA ARG A 304 -19.19 -13.79 -51.39
C ARG A 304 -18.04 -12.93 -50.84
N GLN A 305 -16.81 -13.40 -51.05
CA GLN A 305 -15.57 -12.63 -50.85
C GLN A 305 -15.39 -11.58 -52.00
N PRO A 306 -14.87 -10.37 -51.68
CA PRO A 306 -14.44 -9.46 -52.74
C PRO A 306 -13.03 -9.84 -53.24
N VAL A 307 -12.92 -9.85 -54.56
CA VAL A 307 -11.69 -10.12 -55.31
C VAL A 307 -10.72 -8.94 -55.20
N VAL A 308 -9.49 -9.18 -54.78
CA VAL A 308 -8.40 -8.18 -54.80
C VAL A 308 -7.64 -8.36 -56.12
N THR A 309 -7.60 -7.29 -56.93
CA THR A 309 -6.77 -7.22 -58.13
C THR A 309 -5.44 -6.54 -57.79
N PRO A 310 -4.29 -7.08 -58.22
CA PRO A 310 -3.00 -6.46 -57.96
C PRO A 310 -2.68 -5.39 -58.99
N THR A 311 -2.28 -4.19 -58.57
CA THR A 311 -1.77 -3.14 -59.45
C THR A 311 -0.24 -3.14 -59.40
N GLN A 312 0.33 -3.17 -60.64
CA GLN A 312 1.76 -3.24 -60.95
C GLN A 312 2.50 -1.95 -60.55
N HIS A 313 3.75 -2.15 -60.19
CA HIS A 313 4.79 -1.12 -60.10
C HIS A 313 5.13 -0.54 -61.46
N SER A 314 5.26 0.76 -61.56
CA SER A 314 6.04 1.42 -62.58
C SER A 314 6.93 2.49 -61.97
N ASN A 315 8.23 2.26 -62.16
CA ASN A 315 9.32 3.20 -61.92
C ASN A 315 9.23 4.38 -62.89
N VAL A 316 9.33 5.62 -62.36
CA VAL A 316 9.86 6.74 -63.12
C VAL A 316 10.74 7.57 -62.18
N SER A 317 12.03 7.59 -62.55
CA SER A 317 13.04 8.52 -62.04
C SER A 317 12.87 9.86 -62.81
N GLU A 318 12.88 10.99 -62.05
CA GLU A 318 13.52 12.20 -62.62
C GLU A 318 13.86 13.24 -61.55
N GLN A 319 15.06 13.71 -61.68
CA GLN A 319 15.78 14.73 -60.91
C GLN A 319 15.08 16.10 -61.01
N ARG A 320 15.06 16.83 -59.90
CA ARG A 320 15.28 18.31 -59.90
C ARG A 320 16.01 18.76 -58.67
N ARG A 321 17.19 19.37 -58.92
CA ARG A 321 18.07 20.05 -57.94
C ARG A 321 17.58 21.50 -57.72
N GLY A 322 17.65 21.95 -56.44
CA GLY A 322 18.01 23.26 -55.96
C GLY A 322 16.86 24.05 -55.32
N PRO A 323 17.10 24.99 -54.40
CA PRO A 323 18.40 25.47 -53.95
C PRO A 323 18.60 25.48 -52.42
N VAL A 324 19.66 24.83 -51.95
CA VAL A 324 20.10 24.82 -50.54
C VAL A 324 21.03 26.00 -50.19
N LEU A 325 21.34 26.89 -51.13
CA LEU A 325 22.33 27.96 -50.94
C LEU A 325 21.77 29.26 -50.27
N ALA A 326 20.45 29.41 -50.14
CA ALA A 326 19.90 30.61 -49.51
C ALA A 326 19.81 30.58 -47.98
N LEU A 327 19.74 29.41 -47.38
CA LEU A 327 19.65 29.25 -45.91
C LEU A 327 21.00 29.30 -45.18
N ALA A 328 22.09 28.99 -45.88
CA ALA A 328 23.44 29.06 -45.31
C ALA A 328 23.96 30.51 -45.11
N ALA A 329 23.51 31.45 -45.96
CA ALA A 329 23.92 32.85 -45.85
C ALA A 329 23.26 33.60 -44.69
N VAL A 330 22.05 33.25 -44.32
CA VAL A 330 21.35 33.84 -43.18
C VAL A 330 21.91 33.31 -41.83
N ALA A 331 22.28 32.05 -41.74
CA ALA A 331 22.90 31.48 -40.54
C ALA A 331 24.27 32.08 -40.20
N VAL A 332 25.10 32.35 -41.25
CA VAL A 332 26.41 33.03 -41.08
C VAL A 332 26.26 34.50 -40.66
N ALA A 333 25.26 35.22 -41.18
CA ALA A 333 25.01 36.61 -40.77
C ALA A 333 24.52 36.73 -39.33
N VAL A 334 23.71 35.80 -38.85
CA VAL A 334 23.24 35.76 -37.46
C VAL A 334 24.38 35.37 -36.50
N ALA A 335 25.25 34.46 -36.88
CA ALA A 335 26.39 34.05 -36.08
C ALA A 335 27.45 35.21 -35.94
N LEU A 336 27.65 35.99 -37.00
CA LEU A 336 28.54 37.17 -36.93
C LEU A 336 27.96 38.32 -36.12
N ALA A 337 26.62 38.49 -36.11
CA ALA A 337 25.98 39.51 -35.29
C ALA A 337 26.04 39.14 -33.78
N ILE A 338 25.88 37.86 -33.42
CA ILE A 338 26.00 37.40 -32.03
C ILE A 338 27.45 37.43 -31.55
N GLY A 339 28.42 37.07 -32.41
CA GLY A 339 29.84 37.17 -32.11
C GLY A 339 30.32 38.61 -31.92
N GLY A 340 29.79 39.57 -32.72
CA GLY A 340 30.10 40.99 -32.61
C GLY A 340 29.55 41.62 -31.32
N ALA A 341 28.32 41.26 -30.94
CA ALA A 341 27.69 41.73 -29.70
C ALA A 341 28.40 41.20 -28.44
N SER A 342 28.81 39.92 -28.47
CA SER A 342 29.57 39.31 -27.36
C SER A 342 30.97 39.88 -27.20
N TYR A 343 31.67 40.20 -28.35
CA TYR A 343 32.98 40.83 -28.30
C TYR A 343 32.90 42.30 -27.80
N TRP A 344 31.83 43.03 -28.15
CA TRP A 344 31.62 44.41 -27.69
C TRP A 344 31.28 44.47 -26.18
N TRP A 345 30.59 43.45 -25.65
CA TRP A 345 30.24 43.35 -24.23
C TRP A 345 31.46 42.93 -23.39
N LEU A 346 32.40 42.11 -23.91
CA LEU A 346 33.60 41.65 -23.25
C LEU A 346 34.77 42.66 -23.30
N SER A 347 34.69 43.68 -24.16
CA SER A 347 35.75 44.69 -24.29
C SER A 347 35.56 45.98 -23.47
N ARG A 348 34.50 46.07 -22.67
CA ARG A 348 34.33 47.10 -21.64
C ARG A 348 34.98 46.63 -20.34
N GLY A 349 36.29 46.87 -20.24
CA GLY A 349 37.02 46.66 -19.01
C GLY A 349 36.72 47.79 -18.01
N ASP A 350 36.07 47.45 -16.92
CA ASP A 350 36.17 48.23 -15.69
C ASP A 350 37.19 47.54 -14.81
N THR A 351 38.23 48.31 -14.46
CA THR A 351 39.32 47.92 -13.59
C THR A 351 38.81 47.54 -12.19
N PRO A 352 39.21 46.41 -11.65
CA PRO A 352 38.80 46.04 -10.28
C PRO A 352 39.62 46.88 -9.27
N ALA A 353 38.91 47.54 -8.36
CA ALA A 353 39.50 48.17 -7.20
C ALA A 353 40.12 47.11 -6.26
N ALA A 354 41.27 47.47 -5.65
CA ALA A 354 42.00 46.58 -4.77
C ALA A 354 41.17 46.06 -3.58
N PRO A 355 41.40 44.80 -3.14
CA PRO A 355 40.64 44.22 -2.03
C PRO A 355 41.04 44.85 -0.70
N PRO A 356 40.10 45.17 0.21
CA PRO A 356 40.44 45.57 1.57
C PRO A 356 40.98 44.40 2.36
N ALA A 357 41.87 44.70 3.29
CA ALA A 357 42.61 43.75 4.15
C ALA A 357 41.75 42.71 4.84
N ALA A 358 42.27 41.50 4.94
CA ALA A 358 41.70 40.35 5.60
C ALA A 358 41.28 40.66 7.05
N VAL A 359 39.98 40.57 7.30
CA VAL A 359 39.41 40.52 8.66
C VAL A 359 39.42 39.09 9.12
N VAL A 360 40.11 38.83 10.22
CA VAL A 360 40.13 37.54 10.94
C VAL A 360 38.71 37.14 11.27
N PRO A 361 38.24 35.90 10.97
CA PRO A 361 36.90 35.48 11.31
C PRO A 361 36.75 35.40 12.83
N LYS A 362 35.87 36.21 13.41
CA LYS A 362 35.35 35.95 14.76
C LYS A 362 34.48 34.68 14.69
N THR A 363 34.80 33.77 15.59
CA THR A 363 33.99 32.59 15.90
C THR A 363 32.52 33.01 16.02
N PRO A 364 31.60 32.33 15.31
CA PRO A 364 30.17 32.65 15.47
C PRO A 364 29.74 32.33 16.88
N ALA A 365 29.06 33.27 17.49
CA ALA A 365 28.32 33.07 18.75
C ALA A 365 27.26 31.98 18.52
N PRO A 366 26.88 31.19 19.56
CA PRO A 366 25.85 30.20 19.47
C PRO A 366 24.55 30.86 18.96
N PRO A 367 23.78 30.19 18.08
CA PRO A 367 22.54 30.76 17.57
C PRO A 367 21.60 31.02 18.73
N GLU A 368 21.11 32.26 18.84
CA GLU A 368 20.05 32.64 19.76
C GLU A 368 18.83 31.70 19.57
N ALA A 369 18.31 31.24 20.69
CA ALA A 369 17.12 30.42 20.75
C ALA A 369 15.96 31.14 20.01
N LYS A 370 15.60 30.63 18.81
CA LYS A 370 14.44 31.13 18.08
C LYS A 370 13.17 30.87 18.89
N THR A 371 12.47 31.94 19.19
CA THR A 371 11.18 31.99 19.83
C THR A 371 10.18 31.00 19.18
N VAL A 372 9.48 30.30 20.02
CA VAL A 372 8.37 29.39 19.67
C VAL A 372 7.34 30.17 18.83
N VAL A 373 7.03 29.68 17.65
CA VAL A 373 5.90 30.17 16.86
C VAL A 373 4.66 29.44 17.39
N ALA A 374 3.81 30.17 18.10
CA ALA A 374 2.49 29.68 18.45
C ALA A 374 1.58 29.76 17.21
N ASP A 375 0.82 28.72 16.95
CA ASP A 375 -0.23 28.74 15.93
C ASP A 375 -1.40 29.63 16.37
N ALA A 376 -2.24 30.03 15.41
CA ALA A 376 -3.39 30.91 15.63
C ALA A 376 -4.44 30.37 16.63
N ASP A 377 -4.37 29.06 16.97
CA ASP A 377 -5.25 28.38 17.94
C ASP A 377 -4.62 28.19 19.32
N GLY A 378 -3.44 28.75 19.61
CA GLY A 378 -2.81 28.71 20.94
C GLY A 378 -2.19 27.39 21.37
N GLY A 379 -2.15 26.37 20.54
CA GLY A 379 -1.47 25.09 20.79
C GLY A 379 0.04 25.19 20.53
N GLN A 380 0.87 24.68 21.46
CA GLN A 380 2.31 24.53 21.25
C GLN A 380 2.58 23.28 20.40
N ARG A 381 3.24 23.41 19.27
CA ARG A 381 3.74 22.24 18.51
C ARG A 381 5.14 21.84 18.98
N PRO A 382 5.52 20.53 18.80
CA PRO A 382 6.88 20.12 19.05
C PRO A 382 7.89 20.87 18.18
N LEU A 383 9.12 21.00 18.67
CA LEU A 383 10.21 21.65 17.95
C LEU A 383 10.57 20.86 16.68
N LEU A 384 10.74 21.56 15.56
CA LEU A 384 11.21 20.98 14.33
C LEU A 384 12.72 20.65 14.42
N MET A 385 13.15 19.63 13.70
CA MET A 385 14.57 19.36 13.49
C MET A 385 15.21 20.51 12.68
N ALA A 386 16.50 20.77 12.92
CA ALA A 386 17.23 21.83 12.24
C ALA A 386 17.17 21.66 10.71
N GLY A 387 16.69 22.68 10.01
CA GLY A 387 16.54 22.68 8.56
C GLY A 387 15.33 21.92 8.02
N LYS A 388 14.47 21.34 8.90
CA LYS A 388 13.27 20.60 8.51
C LYS A 388 12.00 21.43 8.75
N LYS A 389 10.94 21.16 7.96
CA LYS A 389 9.64 21.86 8.02
C LYS A 389 8.51 21.02 8.59
N THR A 390 8.64 19.70 8.55
CA THR A 390 7.60 18.75 8.95
C THR A 390 8.09 17.70 9.96
N LEU A 391 9.40 17.57 10.14
CA LEU A 391 9.99 16.55 11.00
C LEU A 391 10.28 17.11 12.38
N PHE A 392 9.58 16.60 13.39
CA PHE A 392 9.75 17.02 14.78
C PHE A 392 10.94 16.33 15.46
N GLN A 393 11.53 17.02 16.46
CA GLN A 393 12.57 16.44 17.30
C GLN A 393 11.97 15.35 18.19
N ARG A 394 12.60 14.16 18.16
CA ARG A 394 12.25 13.00 18.99
C ARG A 394 13.42 12.58 19.85
N VAL A 395 13.11 12.14 21.06
CA VAL A 395 14.06 11.59 22.01
C VAL A 395 13.52 10.31 22.62
N LEU A 396 14.41 9.44 23.07
CA LEU A 396 14.08 8.25 23.83
C LEU A 396 14.55 8.41 25.27
N SER A 397 13.67 8.14 26.26
CA SER A 397 14.01 8.18 27.68
C SER A 397 15.05 7.10 28.01
N LYS A 398 16.06 7.40 28.83
CA LYS A 398 17.01 6.42 29.37
C LYS A 398 16.41 5.69 30.57
N PRO A 399 16.90 4.50 30.93
CA PRO A 399 16.50 3.82 32.17
C PRO A 399 16.67 4.73 33.39
N GLY A 400 15.58 4.84 34.18
CA GLY A 400 15.58 5.69 35.37
C GLY A 400 15.29 7.17 35.14
N ALA A 401 14.92 7.55 33.90
CA ALA A 401 14.45 8.90 33.57
C ALA A 401 13.20 9.24 34.36
N LYS A 402 13.11 10.50 34.80
CA LYS A 402 11.98 11.01 35.59
C LYS A 402 11.55 12.36 35.07
N LEU A 403 10.23 12.55 34.98
CA LEU A 403 9.62 13.84 34.67
C LEU A 403 9.61 14.74 35.91
N SER A 404 9.61 16.03 35.68
CA SER A 404 9.41 17.08 36.69
C SER A 404 8.39 18.06 36.14
N HIS A 405 7.58 18.65 37.00
CA HIS A 405 6.60 19.68 36.58
C HIS A 405 7.29 20.93 35.99
N ASP A 406 8.42 21.34 36.56
CA ASP A 406 9.20 22.51 36.11
C ASP A 406 10.65 22.12 35.79
N ALA A 407 11.26 22.90 34.87
CA ALA A 407 12.68 22.74 34.55
C ALA A 407 13.55 23.11 35.78
N GLY A 408 14.39 22.16 36.25
CA GLY A 408 15.16 22.26 37.48
C GLY A 408 14.42 21.84 38.73
N GLY A 409 13.16 21.42 38.62
CA GLY A 409 12.32 20.96 39.73
C GLY A 409 12.66 19.57 40.24
N ALA A 410 12.06 19.20 41.37
CA ALA A 410 12.17 17.84 41.90
C ALA A 410 11.50 16.84 40.94
N PRO A 411 12.08 15.65 40.77
CA PRO A 411 11.48 14.63 39.92
C PRO A 411 10.22 14.04 40.55
N ASP A 412 9.11 14.03 39.83
CA ASP A 412 7.81 13.57 40.29
C ASP A 412 7.47 12.16 39.80
N GLU A 413 7.57 11.90 38.48
CA GLU A 413 7.10 10.66 37.87
C GLU A 413 8.21 9.94 37.11
N GLY A 414 8.30 8.62 37.28
CA GLY A 414 9.25 7.77 36.58
C GLY A 414 8.74 7.43 35.17
N LEU A 415 9.56 7.68 34.16
CA LEU A 415 9.30 7.26 32.79
C LEU A 415 9.76 5.82 32.57
N PRO A 416 8.96 5.00 31.88
CA PRO A 416 9.47 3.75 31.34
C PRO A 416 10.69 4.00 30.44
N ALA A 417 11.67 3.11 30.50
CA ALA A 417 12.84 3.21 29.64
C ALA A 417 12.44 3.22 28.16
N PHE A 418 13.05 4.12 27.38
CA PHE A 418 12.87 4.26 25.92
C PHE A 418 11.44 4.64 25.49
N SER A 419 10.71 5.37 26.34
CA SER A 419 9.52 6.08 25.90
C SER A 419 9.88 7.03 24.75
N VAL A 420 9.11 6.98 23.66
CA VAL A 420 9.27 7.89 22.51
C VAL A 420 8.61 9.21 22.88
N LEU A 421 9.38 10.28 22.92
CA LEU A 421 8.91 11.59 23.34
C LEU A 421 9.24 12.65 22.28
N TYR A 422 8.30 13.56 22.04
CA TYR A 422 8.52 14.75 21.22
C TYR A 422 9.02 15.90 22.08
N VAL A 423 9.95 16.71 21.57
CA VAL A 423 10.53 17.84 22.29
C VAL A 423 9.75 19.11 21.97
N TYR A 424 9.10 19.69 22.95
CA TYR A 424 8.32 20.94 22.83
C TYR A 424 9.14 22.18 23.10
N GLN A 425 10.11 22.10 24.03
CA GLN A 425 10.95 23.24 24.44
C GLN A 425 12.29 22.76 24.97
N ARG A 426 13.32 23.60 24.80
CA ARG A 426 14.64 23.44 25.42
C ARG A 426 14.90 24.62 26.33
N LYS A 427 15.43 24.40 27.54
CA LYS A 427 15.73 25.44 28.53
C LYS A 427 16.99 25.02 29.30
N ASP A 428 17.92 25.94 29.48
CA ASP A 428 19.08 25.73 30.34
C ASP A 428 18.76 26.20 31.76
N VAL A 429 19.02 25.34 32.75
CA VAL A 429 18.90 25.63 34.19
C VAL A 429 20.21 25.23 34.83
N ASP A 430 20.87 26.19 35.50
CA ASP A 430 22.18 25.98 36.16
C ASP A 430 23.23 25.30 35.25
N SER A 431 23.31 25.75 33.98
CA SER A 431 24.19 25.19 32.94
C SER A 431 23.87 23.73 32.54
N SER A 432 22.74 23.20 32.93
CA SER A 432 22.24 21.87 32.53
C SER A 432 21.06 22.06 31.60
N PRO A 433 21.08 21.44 30.37
CA PRO A 433 19.97 21.53 29.44
C PRO A 433 18.80 20.64 29.88
N TRP A 434 17.59 21.21 29.87
CA TRP A 434 16.32 20.57 30.16
C TRP A 434 15.43 20.60 28.93
N LEU A 435 14.63 19.52 28.77
CA LEU A 435 13.69 19.35 27.67
C LEU A 435 12.27 19.27 28.23
N ARG A 436 11.36 20.06 27.63
CA ARG A 436 9.93 19.89 27.81
C ARG A 436 9.47 18.86 26.78
N VAL A 437 8.82 17.79 27.23
CA VAL A 437 8.50 16.64 26.36
C VAL A 437 7.06 16.20 26.52
N GLY A 438 6.55 15.49 25.52
CA GLY A 438 5.23 14.86 25.50
C GLY A 438 5.17 13.68 24.55
N ALA A 439 4.28 12.73 24.80
CA ALA A 439 4.14 11.49 24.02
C ALA A 439 3.46 11.71 22.65
N ALA A 440 2.69 12.79 22.48
CA ALA A 440 1.93 13.12 21.27
C ALA A 440 2.42 14.41 20.60
N THR A 441 1.86 14.76 19.43
CA THR A 441 2.16 15.99 18.69
C THR A 441 1.07 17.05 18.82
N ASP A 442 0.06 16.80 19.61
CA ASP A 442 -1.19 17.57 19.77
C ASP A 442 -1.08 18.85 20.64
N GLY A 443 0.12 19.20 21.07
CA GLY A 443 0.36 20.39 21.92
C GLY A 443 0.37 20.12 23.42
N ARG A 444 0.03 18.92 23.86
CA ARG A 444 0.13 18.49 25.25
C ARG A 444 1.55 18.03 25.58
N SER A 445 2.11 18.54 26.66
CA SER A 445 3.41 18.12 27.17
C SER A 445 3.24 17.48 28.54
N ASP A 446 3.98 16.38 28.76
CA ASP A 446 3.89 15.59 29.99
C ASP A 446 4.75 16.17 31.13
N GLY A 447 5.78 16.94 30.81
CA GLY A 447 6.66 17.56 31.80
C GLY A 447 8.06 17.89 31.29
N TRP A 448 8.96 18.15 32.22
CA TRP A 448 10.38 18.46 31.97
C TRP A 448 11.30 17.35 32.44
N LEU A 449 12.37 17.10 31.72
CA LEU A 449 13.44 16.22 32.15
C LEU A 449 14.82 16.72 31.67
N PRO A 450 15.90 16.37 32.40
CA PRO A 450 17.26 16.71 31.97
C PRO A 450 17.62 16.05 30.65
N ALA A 451 18.27 16.75 29.74
CA ALA A 451 18.72 16.20 28.45
C ALA A 451 19.66 14.99 28.61
N ALA A 452 20.38 14.90 29.75
CA ALA A 452 21.24 13.75 30.06
C ALA A 452 20.45 12.44 30.26
N GLN A 453 19.13 12.54 30.56
CA GLN A 453 18.22 11.38 30.78
C GLN A 453 17.54 10.90 29.51
N VAL A 454 17.88 11.46 28.35
CA VAL A 454 17.37 11.02 27.04
C VAL A 454 18.51 10.75 26.05
N SER A 455 18.14 10.10 24.96
CA SER A 455 18.97 9.94 23.76
C SER A 455 18.23 10.53 22.56
N ASP A 456 18.91 11.37 21.77
CA ASP A 456 18.32 11.91 20.53
C ASP A 456 18.06 10.77 19.55
N TRP A 457 16.85 10.71 18.99
CA TRP A 457 16.46 9.72 17.98
C TRP A 457 16.02 10.41 16.69
N LYS A 458 17.02 10.87 15.94
CA LYS A 458 16.81 11.83 14.84
C LYS A 458 15.99 11.28 13.67
N GLN A 459 16.26 10.05 13.24
CA GLN A 459 15.69 9.48 12.00
C GLN A 459 14.71 8.35 12.23
N SER A 460 14.38 8.04 13.48
CA SER A 460 13.49 6.92 13.84
C SER A 460 13.93 5.57 13.23
N LEU A 461 15.23 5.40 13.00
CA LEU A 461 15.79 4.16 12.49
C LEU A 461 15.86 3.09 13.57
N VAL A 462 15.50 1.88 13.19
CA VAL A 462 15.56 0.68 14.03
C VAL A 462 16.11 -0.51 13.26
N LEU A 463 16.63 -1.47 13.99
CA LEU A 463 17.12 -2.73 13.45
C LEU A 463 16.11 -3.86 13.69
N LYS A 464 16.09 -4.79 12.76
CA LYS A 464 15.45 -6.09 12.87
C LYS A 464 16.51 -7.15 12.57
N PHE A 465 16.68 -8.16 13.44
CA PHE A 465 17.58 -9.26 13.14
C PHE A 465 17.16 -9.94 11.84
N THR A 466 18.14 -10.34 11.03
CA THR A 466 17.87 -11.22 9.88
C THR A 466 17.68 -12.66 10.35
N GLU A 467 17.19 -13.52 9.45
CA GLU A 467 17.11 -14.96 9.75
C GLU A 467 18.50 -15.56 10.01
N ARG A 468 18.53 -16.61 10.83
CA ARG A 468 19.76 -17.33 11.19
C ARG A 468 20.19 -18.36 10.13
N SER A 469 19.90 -18.08 8.86
CA SER A 469 20.23 -18.94 7.72
C SER A 469 21.72 -18.81 7.34
N GLY A 470 22.59 -19.43 8.12
CA GLY A 470 24.05 -19.44 7.87
C GLY A 470 24.85 -18.32 8.52
N ARG A 471 24.21 -17.35 9.20
CA ARG A 471 24.90 -16.32 9.96
C ARG A 471 25.11 -16.67 11.44
N ALA A 472 26.13 -16.10 12.03
CA ALA A 472 26.42 -16.21 13.47
C ALA A 472 25.50 -15.32 14.33
N PRO A 473 25.42 -15.57 15.66
CA PRO A 473 24.79 -14.63 16.60
C PRO A 473 25.47 -13.26 16.56
N VAL A 474 24.68 -12.21 16.56
CA VAL A 474 25.20 -10.83 16.59
C VAL A 474 25.91 -10.55 17.91
N MET A 475 27.09 -9.92 17.82
CA MET A 475 27.85 -9.40 18.94
C MET A 475 27.60 -7.89 19.12
N PHE A 476 27.32 -7.49 20.33
CA PHE A 476 27.19 -6.09 20.73
C PHE A 476 28.43 -5.71 21.55
N LEU A 477 29.20 -4.77 21.04
CA LEU A 477 30.52 -4.39 21.57
C LEU A 477 30.48 -3.01 22.22
N ARG A 478 31.47 -2.73 23.07
CA ARG A 478 31.51 -1.51 23.85
C ARG A 478 31.93 -0.29 23.02
N GLN A 479 32.80 -0.48 22.03
CA GLN A 479 33.38 0.60 21.23
C GLN A 479 33.34 0.29 19.73
N SER A 480 33.19 1.34 18.90
CA SER A 480 33.18 1.18 17.43
C SER A 480 34.53 0.65 16.90
N SER A 481 35.63 1.06 17.52
CA SER A 481 36.98 0.60 17.14
C SER A 481 37.21 -0.90 17.35
N GLU A 482 36.45 -1.52 18.26
CA GLU A 482 36.48 -2.97 18.44
C GLU A 482 35.71 -3.68 17.33
N VAL A 483 34.57 -3.10 16.89
CA VAL A 483 33.79 -3.60 15.75
C VAL A 483 34.64 -3.51 14.47
N GLU A 484 35.33 -2.38 14.24
CA GLU A 484 36.20 -2.20 13.07
C GLU A 484 37.31 -3.26 13.00
N LYS A 485 37.95 -3.56 14.13
CA LYS A 485 39.00 -4.58 14.18
C LYS A 485 38.48 -5.98 13.86
N LEU A 486 37.28 -6.34 14.36
CA LEU A 486 36.67 -7.64 14.09
C LEU A 486 36.09 -7.74 12.67
N LEU A 487 35.66 -6.63 12.09
CA LEU A 487 35.22 -6.57 10.71
C LEU A 487 36.38 -6.77 9.72
N ALA A 488 37.56 -6.25 10.05
CA ALA A 488 38.78 -6.44 9.27
C ALA A 488 39.41 -7.85 9.43
N ASP A 489 39.04 -8.61 10.48
CA ASP A 489 39.55 -9.96 10.77
C ASP A 489 38.41 -10.90 11.21
N PRO A 490 37.65 -11.48 10.27
CA PRO A 490 36.57 -12.44 10.56
C PRO A 490 37.01 -13.69 11.32
N ALA A 491 38.29 -14.09 11.22
CA ALA A 491 38.84 -15.22 11.96
C ALA A 491 38.98 -14.88 13.45
N ALA A 492 39.46 -13.66 13.76
CA ALA A 492 39.48 -13.14 15.14
C ALA A 492 38.05 -13.02 15.68
N ALA A 493 37.10 -12.55 14.88
CA ALA A 493 35.69 -12.43 15.25
C ALA A 493 35.09 -13.78 15.68
N LYS A 494 35.36 -14.87 14.95
CA LYS A 494 34.96 -16.25 15.33
C LYS A 494 35.58 -16.64 16.68
N GLY A 495 36.82 -16.27 16.92
CA GLY A 495 37.50 -16.54 18.21
C GLY A 495 36.87 -15.78 19.37
N VAL A 496 36.52 -14.51 19.18
CA VAL A 496 35.85 -13.67 20.19
C VAL A 496 34.43 -14.20 20.46
N LEU A 497 33.67 -14.55 19.43
CA LEU A 497 32.34 -15.14 19.57
C LEU A 497 32.39 -16.46 20.36
N ALA A 498 33.32 -17.37 20.05
CA ALA A 498 33.45 -18.65 20.74
C ALA A 498 33.81 -18.48 22.24
N LYS A 499 34.59 -17.46 22.58
CA LYS A 499 34.88 -17.10 23.97
C LYS A 499 33.63 -16.51 24.66
N ALA A 500 32.93 -15.60 23.99
CA ALA A 500 31.73 -14.96 24.55
C ALA A 500 30.59 -15.96 24.79
N GLN A 501 30.47 -17.00 23.97
CA GLN A 501 29.49 -18.07 24.13
C GLN A 501 29.78 -18.98 25.33
N LYS A 502 31.06 -19.12 25.72
CA LYS A 502 31.50 -19.99 26.84
C LYS A 502 31.51 -19.30 28.21
N ASN A 503 31.73 -18.01 28.22
CA ASN A 503 31.89 -17.26 29.46
C ASN A 503 31.56 -15.77 29.27
N SER A 504 30.30 -15.42 29.47
CA SER A 504 29.82 -14.06 29.26
C SER A 504 30.38 -13.03 30.24
N GLU A 505 30.85 -13.43 31.41
CA GLU A 505 31.32 -12.52 32.46
C GLU A 505 32.76 -12.07 32.28
N ASP A 506 33.62 -12.86 31.64
CA ASP A 506 35.07 -12.54 31.46
C ASP A 506 35.40 -11.77 30.16
N ASN A 507 34.40 -11.54 29.31
CA ASN A 507 34.68 -10.87 28.04
C ASN A 507 34.35 -9.36 28.09
N GLN A 508 35.33 -8.55 28.51
CA GLN A 508 35.16 -7.09 28.67
C GLN A 508 34.78 -6.35 27.38
N GLN A 509 34.97 -6.95 26.21
CA GLN A 509 34.69 -6.34 24.90
C GLN A 509 33.26 -6.53 24.48
N VAL A 510 32.68 -7.73 24.64
CA VAL A 510 31.31 -8.07 24.25
C VAL A 510 30.33 -7.76 25.38
N LEU A 511 29.45 -6.78 25.18
CA LEU A 511 28.45 -6.40 26.18
C LEU A 511 27.30 -7.40 26.21
N ALA A 512 26.90 -7.93 25.06
CA ALA A 512 25.86 -8.93 24.92
C ALA A 512 25.95 -9.66 23.59
N LEU A 513 25.24 -10.80 23.51
CA LEU A 513 25.06 -11.59 22.31
C LEU A 513 23.57 -11.71 21.98
N GLU A 514 23.25 -11.78 20.69
CA GLU A 514 21.96 -12.33 20.25
C GLU A 514 21.81 -13.76 20.82
N PRO A 515 20.60 -14.19 21.25
CA PRO A 515 20.42 -15.54 21.80
C PRO A 515 21.06 -16.62 20.94
N THR A 516 21.89 -17.47 21.55
CA THR A 516 22.70 -18.46 20.81
C THR A 516 21.97 -19.77 20.54
N ALA A 517 21.07 -20.18 21.44
CA ALA A 517 20.32 -21.44 21.39
C ALA A 517 19.00 -21.31 20.60
N SER A 518 18.60 -20.11 20.23
CA SER A 518 17.36 -19.82 19.52
C SER A 518 17.48 -18.48 18.80
N ALA A 519 16.63 -18.20 17.81
CA ALA A 519 16.53 -16.87 17.21
C ALA A 519 15.52 -15.99 17.96
N VAL A 520 15.63 -14.68 17.87
CA VAL A 520 14.54 -13.78 18.25
C VAL A 520 13.46 -13.88 17.16
N PRO A 521 12.21 -14.27 17.51
CA PRO A 521 11.16 -14.48 16.49
C PRO A 521 10.91 -13.26 15.60
N GLN A 522 10.79 -13.49 14.30
CA GLN A 522 10.67 -12.41 13.31
C GLN A 522 9.36 -11.62 13.41
N ASP A 523 8.29 -12.23 13.92
CA ASP A 523 6.97 -11.65 14.15
C ASP A 523 6.84 -11.00 15.55
N GLN A 524 7.84 -11.10 16.39
CA GLN A 524 7.87 -10.44 17.68
C GLN A 524 8.36 -8.99 17.54
N PHE A 525 7.63 -8.07 18.17
CA PHE A 525 8.10 -6.69 18.25
C PHE A 525 9.15 -6.55 19.36
N TYR A 526 10.25 -5.89 19.03
CA TYR A 526 11.28 -5.37 19.94
C TYR A 526 11.81 -4.06 19.38
N LEU A 527 12.27 -3.17 20.25
CA LEU A 527 12.83 -1.89 19.83
C LEU A 527 14.36 -1.95 19.85
N LEU A 528 14.98 -1.79 18.69
CA LEU A 528 16.43 -1.76 18.51
C LEU A 528 16.83 -0.46 17.79
N PRO A 529 16.73 0.72 18.44
CA PRO A 529 16.96 2.01 17.82
C PRO A 529 18.42 2.23 17.46
N ILE A 530 18.65 2.91 16.34
CA ILE A 530 19.97 3.41 15.92
C ILE A 530 20.09 4.85 16.38
N PHE A 531 21.13 5.16 17.16
CA PHE A 531 21.42 6.52 17.62
C PHE A 531 22.45 7.21 16.74
N ASP A 532 23.43 6.45 16.22
CA ASP A 532 24.53 6.95 15.40
C ASP A 532 24.99 5.88 14.42
N SER A 533 25.58 6.29 13.31
CA SER A 533 26.15 5.39 12.31
C SER A 533 27.46 5.95 11.77
N LYS A 534 28.41 5.05 11.48
CA LYS A 534 29.71 5.36 10.89
C LYS A 534 29.99 4.40 9.75
N GLU A 535 30.36 4.91 8.59
CA GLU A 535 30.81 4.10 7.47
C GLU A 535 32.17 3.47 7.77
N SER A 536 32.33 2.19 7.43
CA SER A 536 33.57 1.43 7.52
C SER A 536 33.64 0.44 6.33
N PHE A 537 34.68 -0.38 6.29
CA PHE A 537 34.89 -1.31 5.19
C PHE A 537 35.24 -2.70 5.73
N ASP A 538 34.80 -3.76 5.07
CA ASP A 538 35.19 -5.11 5.39
C ASP A 538 36.60 -5.46 4.87
N GLU A 539 37.07 -6.68 5.11
CA GLU A 539 38.37 -7.20 4.63
C GLU A 539 38.55 -7.13 3.10
N ASN A 540 37.46 -7.06 2.34
CA ASN A 540 37.43 -6.97 0.88
C ASN A 540 37.23 -5.55 0.36
N GLY A 541 37.18 -4.53 1.26
CA GLY A 541 36.95 -3.15 0.93
C GLY A 541 35.48 -2.83 0.59
N GLN A 542 34.52 -3.71 0.95
CA GLN A 542 33.09 -3.43 0.76
C GLN A 542 32.59 -2.52 1.89
N PRO A 543 31.70 -1.56 1.59
CA PRO A 543 31.18 -0.65 2.60
C PRO A 543 30.27 -1.37 3.60
N VAL A 544 30.47 -1.10 4.87
CA VAL A 544 29.71 -1.62 6.01
C VAL A 544 29.37 -0.46 6.95
N GLN A 545 28.19 -0.49 7.55
CA GLN A 545 27.78 0.51 8.53
C GLN A 545 28.02 -0.02 9.95
N LEU A 546 28.82 0.73 10.72
CA LEU A 546 28.93 0.54 12.17
C LEU A 546 27.80 1.33 12.83
N LEU A 547 27.07 0.69 13.73
CA LEU A 547 25.83 1.21 14.28
C LEU A 547 25.93 1.30 15.81
N ASN A 548 25.66 2.49 16.36
CA ASN A 548 25.43 2.67 17.79
C ASN A 548 23.96 2.42 18.09
N VAL A 549 23.68 1.44 18.94
CA VAL A 549 22.32 0.93 19.15
C VAL A 549 22.01 0.73 20.65
N ALA A 550 20.73 0.79 20.98
CA ALA A 550 20.19 0.17 22.19
C ALA A 550 19.29 -1.02 21.83
N SER A 551 18.96 -1.83 22.81
CA SER A 551 18.02 -2.95 22.65
C SER A 551 17.22 -3.15 23.92
N ILE A 552 15.90 -3.26 23.79
CA ILE A 552 14.98 -3.24 24.92
C ILE A 552 13.90 -4.27 24.77
N ASP A 553 13.59 -4.91 25.89
CA ASP A 553 12.42 -5.77 26.00
C ASP A 553 11.14 -4.91 26.01
N PRO A 554 10.15 -5.20 25.16
CA PRO A 554 8.85 -4.55 25.15
C PRO A 554 8.12 -4.60 26.51
N GLY A 555 8.40 -5.58 27.35
CA GLY A 555 7.83 -5.70 28.69
C GLY A 555 8.27 -4.61 29.67
N SER A 556 9.42 -3.94 29.41
CA SER A 556 9.96 -2.84 30.20
C SER A 556 9.69 -1.46 29.59
N SER A 557 9.14 -1.38 28.38
CA SER A 557 8.83 -0.15 27.66
C SER A 557 7.35 0.21 27.78
N ALA A 558 7.03 1.50 27.67
CA ALA A 558 5.64 1.99 27.61
C ALA A 558 4.92 1.59 26.29
N ALA A 559 5.53 0.74 25.45
CA ALA A 559 4.88 0.22 24.28
C ALA A 559 3.71 -0.69 24.71
N ALA A 560 2.48 -0.32 24.33
CA ALA A 560 1.36 -1.23 24.43
C ALA A 560 1.71 -2.51 23.65
N LYS A 561 1.66 -3.66 24.32
CA LYS A 561 1.86 -4.95 23.65
C LYS A 561 0.98 -4.97 22.41
N PRO A 562 1.53 -5.22 21.22
CA PRO A 562 0.69 -5.59 20.09
C PRO A 562 -0.19 -6.73 20.58
N ALA A 563 -1.48 -6.71 20.23
CA ALA A 563 -2.37 -7.80 20.59
C ALA A 563 -1.68 -9.09 20.19
N ALA A 564 -1.23 -9.85 21.17
CA ALA A 564 -0.49 -11.09 20.91
C ALA A 564 -1.39 -11.90 19.98
N ARG A 565 -0.94 -12.10 18.76
CA ARG A 565 -1.55 -13.12 17.91
C ARG A 565 -1.45 -14.37 18.77
N ALA A 566 -2.59 -14.83 19.28
CA ALA A 566 -2.67 -16.10 19.99
C ALA A 566 -2.26 -17.16 18.96
N ILE A 567 -0.95 -17.37 18.86
CA ILE A 567 -0.41 -18.56 18.21
C ILE A 567 -0.87 -19.65 19.17
N ASN A 568 -1.83 -20.42 18.70
CA ASN A 568 -2.27 -21.64 19.35
C ASN A 568 -1.05 -22.59 19.29
N THR A 569 -0.07 -22.30 20.14
CA THR A 569 1.07 -23.14 20.37
C THR A 569 0.55 -24.34 21.16
N ASN A 570 0.09 -25.36 20.44
CA ASN A 570 0.43 -26.70 20.87
C ASN A 570 1.96 -26.75 20.82
N ALA A 571 2.58 -26.19 21.84
CA ALA A 571 4.01 -25.88 21.91
C ALA A 571 4.91 -27.13 21.96
N ASP A 572 4.33 -28.30 21.85
CA ASP A 572 5.04 -29.55 22.11
C ASP A 572 5.55 -30.26 20.85
N ALA A 573 5.14 -29.87 19.66
CA ALA A 573 5.64 -30.50 18.43
C ALA A 573 5.85 -29.50 17.30
N PHE A 574 7.06 -29.44 16.76
CA PHE A 574 7.34 -28.79 15.48
C PHE A 574 6.61 -29.55 14.37
N ARG A 575 5.79 -28.85 13.61
CA ARG A 575 5.09 -29.39 12.44
C ARG A 575 5.52 -28.63 11.20
N THR A 576 5.65 -29.38 10.10
CA THR A 576 5.97 -28.80 8.77
C THR A 576 4.78 -28.94 7.84
N ALA A 577 4.42 -27.87 7.15
CA ALA A 577 3.47 -27.88 6.06
C ALA A 577 4.21 -27.78 4.72
N VAL A 578 3.92 -28.71 3.81
CA VAL A 578 4.45 -28.72 2.44
C VAL A 578 3.28 -28.63 1.47
N VAL A 579 3.14 -27.51 0.76
CA VAL A 579 2.08 -27.31 -0.22
C VAL A 579 2.67 -27.41 -1.63
N LEU A 580 2.22 -28.41 -2.38
CA LEU A 580 2.55 -28.54 -3.79
C LEU A 580 1.64 -27.59 -4.59
N VAL A 581 2.23 -26.77 -5.43
CA VAL A 581 1.53 -25.90 -6.39
C VAL A 581 1.87 -26.42 -7.77
N VAL A 582 0.93 -27.12 -8.39
CA VAL A 582 1.18 -27.92 -9.60
C VAL A 582 0.40 -27.34 -10.77
N ASP A 583 1.12 -27.13 -11.86
CA ASP A 583 0.51 -26.87 -13.15
C ASP A 583 -0.34 -28.06 -13.58
N THR A 584 -1.61 -27.81 -13.83
CA THR A 584 -2.58 -28.84 -14.26
C THR A 584 -3.09 -28.58 -15.68
N THR A 585 -2.26 -27.94 -16.52
CA THR A 585 -2.51 -27.79 -17.96
C THR A 585 -2.26 -29.10 -18.72
N VAL A 586 -2.66 -29.14 -19.99
CA VAL A 586 -2.59 -30.36 -20.83
C VAL A 586 -1.15 -30.90 -20.96
N SER A 587 -0.14 -30.06 -21.03
CA SER A 587 1.29 -30.42 -21.14
C SER A 587 1.79 -31.19 -19.93
N MET A 588 1.16 -31.00 -18.78
CA MET A 588 1.59 -31.57 -17.51
C MET A 588 1.05 -32.97 -17.24
N GLN A 589 0.21 -33.54 -18.11
CA GLN A 589 -0.33 -34.89 -17.86
C GLN A 589 0.74 -35.96 -17.58
N PRO A 590 1.85 -36.04 -18.29
CA PRO A 590 2.91 -37.02 -18.02
C PRO A 590 3.60 -36.84 -16.66
N TYR A 591 3.56 -35.59 -16.12
CA TYR A 591 4.25 -35.20 -14.89
C TYR A 591 3.35 -35.26 -13.66
N ILE A 592 2.02 -35.12 -13.82
CA ILE A 592 1.06 -35.23 -12.72
C ILE A 592 1.11 -36.60 -12.06
N ASP A 593 1.27 -37.66 -12.86
CA ASP A 593 1.44 -39.03 -12.33
C ASP A 593 2.75 -39.15 -11.55
N GLN A 594 3.79 -38.50 -11.99
CA GLN A 594 5.10 -38.49 -11.34
C GLN A 594 5.14 -37.62 -10.06
N VAL A 595 4.42 -36.50 -10.03
CA VAL A 595 4.27 -35.71 -8.80
C VAL A 595 3.66 -36.55 -7.68
N ARG A 596 2.75 -37.47 -8.00
CA ARG A 596 2.21 -38.43 -7.05
C ARG A 596 3.24 -39.42 -6.51
N ASP A 597 4.05 -39.98 -7.43
CA ASP A 597 5.11 -40.91 -7.04
C ASP A 597 6.17 -40.23 -6.18
N VAL A 598 6.49 -39.00 -6.54
CA VAL A 598 7.38 -38.10 -5.79
C VAL A 598 6.85 -37.81 -4.36
N VAL A 599 5.57 -37.52 -4.21
CA VAL A 599 4.99 -37.32 -2.86
C VAL A 599 4.99 -38.62 -2.06
N HIS A 600 4.73 -39.73 -2.71
CA HIS A 600 4.78 -41.03 -2.03
C HIS A 600 6.20 -41.38 -1.56
N GLU A 601 7.20 -41.10 -2.36
CA GLU A 601 8.62 -41.27 -2.01
C GLU A 601 9.00 -40.32 -0.82
N LEU A 602 8.58 -39.05 -0.89
CA LEU A 602 8.78 -38.06 0.16
C LEU A 602 8.16 -38.55 1.48
N GLN A 603 6.92 -39.04 1.43
CA GLN A 603 6.24 -39.61 2.60
C GLN A 603 6.97 -40.83 3.15
N THR A 604 7.46 -41.72 2.27
CA THR A 604 8.22 -42.91 2.66
C THR A 604 9.53 -42.53 3.37
N ARG A 605 10.27 -41.55 2.85
CA ARG A 605 11.51 -41.03 3.46
C ARG A 605 11.27 -40.42 4.83
N ILE A 606 10.17 -39.69 4.98
CA ILE A 606 9.77 -39.08 6.27
C ILE A 606 9.32 -40.18 7.24
N ALA A 607 8.59 -41.21 6.74
CA ALA A 607 8.14 -42.35 7.53
C ALA A 607 9.29 -43.23 8.05
N GLU A 608 10.33 -43.46 7.24
CA GLU A 608 11.54 -44.17 7.62
C GLU A 608 12.24 -43.57 8.85
N ARG A 609 11.99 -42.27 9.10
CA ARG A 609 12.51 -41.52 10.28
C ARG A 609 11.52 -41.43 11.43
N GLY A 610 10.31 -41.98 11.28
CA GLY A 610 9.25 -41.91 12.28
C GLY A 610 8.63 -40.54 12.47
N GLU A 611 8.73 -39.66 11.45
CA GLU A 611 8.34 -38.25 11.54
C GLU A 611 7.09 -37.90 10.70
N LEU A 612 6.42 -38.88 10.11
CA LEU A 612 5.31 -38.67 9.17
C LEU A 612 4.14 -37.90 9.81
N ASP A 613 3.85 -38.14 11.10
CA ASP A 613 2.80 -37.46 11.85
C ASP A 613 3.06 -35.94 12.05
N SER A 614 4.29 -35.49 11.78
CA SER A 614 4.73 -34.11 11.97
C SER A 614 4.68 -33.30 10.68
N VAL A 615 4.31 -33.92 9.56
CA VAL A 615 4.24 -33.26 8.26
C VAL A 615 2.81 -33.31 7.73
N SER A 616 2.32 -32.20 7.20
CA SER A 616 1.05 -32.13 6.49
C SER A 616 1.29 -31.70 5.04
N PHE A 617 0.60 -32.34 4.13
CA PHE A 617 0.70 -32.03 2.71
C PHE A 617 -0.54 -31.28 2.23
N GLY A 618 -0.33 -30.27 1.36
CA GLY A 618 -1.40 -29.59 0.64
C GLY A 618 -1.18 -29.68 -0.84
N LEU A 619 -2.24 -29.51 -1.64
CA LEU A 619 -2.15 -29.48 -3.09
C LEU A 619 -3.03 -28.37 -3.66
N VAL A 620 -2.40 -27.52 -4.48
CA VAL A 620 -3.05 -26.47 -5.27
C VAL A 620 -2.79 -26.77 -6.74
N GLY A 621 -3.84 -26.81 -7.55
CA GLY A 621 -3.71 -26.86 -9.00
C GLY A 621 -3.89 -25.46 -9.60
N PHE A 622 -3.12 -25.12 -10.64
CA PHE A 622 -3.34 -23.93 -11.42
C PHE A 622 -3.34 -24.18 -12.92
N ARG A 623 -3.89 -23.24 -13.68
CA ARG A 623 -4.06 -23.27 -15.13
C ARG A 623 -3.96 -21.85 -15.69
N ASN A 624 -4.33 -21.67 -16.94
CA ASN A 624 -4.45 -20.34 -17.57
C ASN A 624 -5.78 -19.65 -17.20
N SER A 625 -5.93 -18.42 -17.67
CA SER A 625 -7.13 -17.61 -17.48
C SER A 625 -8.38 -18.23 -18.10
N ILE A 626 -9.45 -18.32 -17.32
CA ILE A 626 -10.78 -18.73 -17.81
C ILE A 626 -11.33 -17.78 -18.86
N LYS A 627 -11.00 -16.46 -18.73
CA LYS A 627 -11.42 -15.42 -19.70
C LYS A 627 -10.76 -15.62 -21.05
N LYS A 628 -9.47 -16.01 -21.07
CA LYS A 628 -8.70 -16.29 -22.29
C LYS A 628 -9.06 -17.62 -22.91
N THR A 629 -9.32 -18.63 -22.07
CA THR A 629 -9.59 -20.01 -22.48
C THR A 629 -10.90 -20.50 -21.88
N PRO A 630 -12.04 -20.21 -22.54
CA PRO A 630 -13.34 -20.73 -22.13
C PRO A 630 -13.34 -22.26 -22.08
N GLY A 631 -13.90 -22.82 -21.01
CA GLY A 631 -13.93 -24.28 -20.78
C GLY A 631 -12.92 -24.81 -19.76
N LEU A 632 -12.01 -23.95 -19.28
CA LEU A 632 -11.22 -24.25 -18.08
C LEU A 632 -12.11 -24.15 -16.85
N GLU A 633 -11.97 -25.09 -15.89
CA GLU A 633 -12.79 -25.09 -14.67
C GLU A 633 -12.34 -24.04 -13.64
N TYR A 634 -11.05 -23.71 -13.59
CA TYR A 634 -10.44 -22.77 -12.63
C TYR A 634 -9.14 -22.18 -13.15
N VAL A 635 -8.73 -21.04 -12.59
CA VAL A 635 -7.39 -20.47 -12.74
C VAL A 635 -6.46 -21.06 -11.69
N ALA A 636 -6.83 -21.00 -10.41
CA ALA A 636 -6.15 -21.65 -9.29
C ALA A 636 -7.20 -22.21 -8.32
N LYS A 637 -6.92 -23.37 -7.74
CA LYS A 637 -7.85 -24.08 -6.83
C LYS A 637 -7.09 -24.91 -5.82
N THR A 638 -7.48 -24.80 -4.55
CA THR A 638 -7.07 -25.75 -3.50
C THR A 638 -7.74 -27.09 -3.77
N LEU A 639 -6.95 -28.09 -4.12
CA LEU A 639 -7.39 -29.45 -4.40
C LEU A 639 -7.38 -30.30 -3.13
N ILE A 640 -6.37 -30.13 -2.26
CA ILE A 640 -6.26 -30.80 -0.96
C ILE A 640 -5.78 -29.75 0.04
N SER A 641 -6.53 -29.54 1.12
CA SER A 641 -6.13 -28.62 2.20
C SER A 641 -5.10 -29.27 3.12
N LEU A 642 -4.35 -28.46 3.89
CA LEU A 642 -3.38 -28.95 4.87
C LEU A 642 -4.04 -29.86 5.94
N ASP A 643 -5.28 -29.61 6.29
CA ASP A 643 -6.02 -30.42 7.24
C ASP A 643 -6.39 -31.81 6.65
N GLN A 644 -6.80 -31.86 5.39
CA GLN A 644 -7.05 -33.11 4.67
C GLN A 644 -5.78 -33.93 4.43
N GLY A 645 -4.65 -33.25 4.25
CA GLY A 645 -3.34 -33.86 4.00
C GLY A 645 -2.53 -34.16 5.27
N ARG A 646 -3.13 -34.12 6.45
CA ARG A 646 -2.52 -34.67 7.68
C ARG A 646 -2.43 -36.19 7.66
N ASP A 647 -3.38 -36.83 7.01
CA ASP A 647 -3.39 -38.27 6.77
C ASP A 647 -2.70 -38.56 5.43
N PRO A 648 -1.54 -39.21 5.44
CA PRO A 648 -0.75 -39.45 4.23
C PRO A 648 -1.45 -40.33 3.21
N GLU A 649 -2.18 -41.37 3.66
CA GLU A 649 -2.91 -42.28 2.77
C GLU A 649 -4.07 -41.55 2.11
N ARG A 650 -4.82 -40.79 2.88
CA ARG A 650 -5.89 -39.96 2.36
C ARG A 650 -5.40 -38.94 1.35
N PHE A 651 -4.25 -38.31 1.61
CA PHE A 651 -3.63 -37.38 0.67
C PHE A 651 -3.35 -38.04 -0.67
N LEU A 652 -2.69 -39.23 -0.65
CA LEU A 652 -2.36 -39.97 -1.87
C LEU A 652 -3.62 -40.38 -2.65
N ASP A 653 -4.66 -40.85 -1.95
CA ASP A 653 -5.91 -41.21 -2.59
C ASP A 653 -6.60 -40.02 -3.27
N MET A 654 -6.59 -38.86 -2.65
CA MET A 654 -7.12 -37.63 -3.26
C MET A 654 -6.21 -37.14 -4.40
N ALA A 655 -4.89 -37.20 -4.26
CA ALA A 655 -3.94 -36.82 -5.29
C ALA A 655 -4.05 -37.69 -6.55
N ARG A 656 -4.41 -38.99 -6.43
CA ARG A 656 -4.69 -39.88 -7.57
C ARG A 656 -5.89 -39.44 -8.42
N GLN A 657 -6.77 -38.60 -7.90
CA GLN A 657 -7.94 -38.09 -8.63
C GLN A 657 -7.63 -36.81 -9.44
N VAL A 658 -6.48 -36.20 -9.20
CA VAL A 658 -6.05 -35.00 -9.93
C VAL A 658 -5.65 -35.36 -11.35
N LYS A 659 -6.19 -34.63 -12.32
CA LYS A 659 -5.94 -34.81 -13.75
C LYS A 659 -5.63 -33.49 -14.40
N ALA A 660 -4.82 -33.53 -15.46
CA ALA A 660 -4.62 -32.37 -16.31
C ALA A 660 -5.94 -31.93 -16.97
N SER A 661 -6.00 -30.68 -17.38
CA SER A 661 -7.06 -30.15 -18.22
C SER A 661 -7.12 -30.94 -19.55
N THR A 662 -8.32 -31.13 -20.09
CA THR A 662 -8.52 -31.59 -21.45
C THR A 662 -8.58 -30.45 -22.46
N VAL A 663 -8.62 -29.20 -22.00
CA VAL A 663 -8.71 -27.97 -22.79
C VAL A 663 -7.33 -27.31 -22.83
N SER A 664 -6.80 -27.11 -24.04
CA SER A 664 -5.51 -26.44 -24.25
C SER A 664 -5.67 -24.92 -24.16
N SER A 665 -4.77 -24.27 -23.44
CA SER A 665 -4.69 -22.81 -23.36
C SER A 665 -4.12 -22.15 -24.61
N HIS A 666 -3.48 -22.93 -25.50
CA HIS A 666 -2.72 -22.45 -26.66
C HIS A 666 -1.64 -21.43 -26.29
N SER A 667 -1.19 -21.42 -25.04
CA SER A 667 -0.19 -20.52 -24.47
C SER A 667 0.81 -21.34 -23.67
N PHE A 668 2.07 -20.91 -23.64
CA PHE A 668 3.11 -21.51 -22.80
C PHE A 668 3.42 -20.69 -21.55
N ASN A 669 2.66 -19.62 -21.29
CA ASN A 669 2.69 -18.95 -19.99
C ASN A 669 1.35 -19.21 -19.30
N GLU A 670 1.42 -19.72 -18.07
CA GLU A 670 0.27 -20.11 -17.26
C GLU A 670 0.21 -19.21 -15.99
N ASP A 671 -0.90 -19.21 -15.27
CA ASP A 671 -1.06 -18.31 -14.11
C ASP A 671 -0.46 -18.94 -12.83
N ALA A 672 0.85 -19.21 -12.86
CA ALA A 672 1.59 -19.80 -11.74
C ALA A 672 1.52 -18.92 -10.49
N PHE A 673 1.49 -17.58 -10.64
CA PHE A 673 1.40 -16.67 -9.52
C PHE A 673 0.04 -16.74 -8.83
N ALA A 674 -1.05 -16.96 -9.58
CA ALA A 674 -2.36 -17.24 -8.97
C ALA A 674 -2.34 -18.56 -8.19
N GLY A 675 -1.65 -19.58 -8.68
CA GLY A 675 -1.44 -20.84 -7.97
C GLY A 675 -0.69 -20.65 -6.65
N VAL A 676 0.41 -19.92 -6.67
CA VAL A 676 1.20 -19.63 -5.46
C VAL A 676 0.40 -18.79 -4.47
N MET A 677 -0.27 -17.75 -4.92
CA MET A 677 -1.11 -16.90 -4.04
C MET A 677 -2.31 -17.67 -3.46
N GLN A 678 -2.91 -18.59 -4.22
CA GLN A 678 -3.93 -19.51 -3.68
C GLN A 678 -3.38 -20.40 -2.56
N ALA A 679 -2.11 -20.81 -2.63
CA ALA A 679 -1.45 -21.53 -1.53
C ALA A 679 -1.15 -20.58 -0.36
N VAL A 680 -0.62 -19.40 -0.61
CA VAL A 680 -0.27 -18.40 0.42
C VAL A 680 -1.50 -17.96 1.22
N ASP A 681 -2.62 -17.65 0.56
CA ASP A 681 -3.80 -17.06 1.19
C ASP A 681 -4.89 -18.09 1.52
N GLY A 682 -5.02 -19.14 0.72
CA GLY A 682 -6.09 -20.13 0.82
C GLY A 682 -5.79 -21.32 1.72
N MET A 683 -4.56 -21.46 2.27
CA MET A 683 -4.19 -22.52 3.20
C MET A 683 -4.12 -22.01 4.64
N ASP A 684 -4.52 -22.82 5.60
CA ASP A 684 -4.31 -22.52 7.02
C ASP A 684 -2.89 -22.93 7.45
N TRP A 685 -1.99 -21.97 7.49
CA TRP A 685 -0.61 -22.13 7.92
C TRP A 685 -0.44 -22.04 9.46
N SER A 686 -1.52 -21.79 10.20
CA SER A 686 -1.47 -21.71 11.66
C SER A 686 -1.07 -23.06 12.24
N GLY A 687 -0.22 -23.08 13.25
CA GLY A 687 0.26 -24.31 13.89
C GLY A 687 1.42 -25.02 13.18
N TYR A 688 1.96 -24.48 12.10
CA TYR A 688 3.14 -25.03 11.42
C TYR A 688 4.35 -24.10 11.62
N GLY A 689 5.45 -24.67 12.14
CA GLY A 689 6.75 -23.99 12.28
C GLY A 689 7.57 -24.00 10.99
N GLY A 690 7.48 -25.06 10.19
CA GLY A 690 8.02 -25.13 8.83
C GLY A 690 6.94 -24.91 7.80
N ARG A 691 7.14 -23.95 6.87
CA ARG A 691 6.13 -23.56 5.87
C ARG A 691 6.77 -23.48 4.50
N ILE A 692 6.38 -24.38 3.62
CA ILE A 692 7.05 -24.59 2.33
C ILE A 692 6.02 -24.68 1.22
N ILE A 693 6.26 -23.99 0.12
CA ILE A 693 5.59 -24.15 -1.16
C ILE A 693 6.60 -24.77 -2.14
N LEU A 694 6.17 -25.83 -2.85
CA LEU A 694 6.90 -26.44 -3.94
C LEU A 694 6.12 -26.23 -5.23
N LEU A 695 6.55 -25.27 -6.04
CA LEU A 695 5.98 -24.99 -7.37
C LEU A 695 6.55 -25.98 -8.40
N VAL A 696 5.69 -26.64 -9.17
CA VAL A 696 6.07 -27.58 -10.25
C VAL A 696 5.35 -27.17 -11.54
N THR A 697 6.10 -26.78 -12.57
CA THR A 697 5.55 -26.31 -13.85
C THR A 697 6.54 -26.48 -15.00
N ASP A 698 6.03 -26.58 -16.24
CA ASP A 698 6.84 -26.54 -17.47
C ASP A 698 6.75 -25.20 -18.20
N ALA A 699 6.03 -24.23 -17.63
CA ALA A 699 5.67 -22.96 -18.22
C ALA A 699 6.20 -21.77 -17.42
N GLY A 700 6.32 -20.60 -18.06
CA GLY A 700 6.51 -19.32 -17.37
C GLY A 700 5.21 -18.78 -16.76
N ALA A 701 5.31 -17.85 -15.81
CA ALA A 701 4.15 -17.19 -15.25
C ALA A 701 3.62 -16.07 -16.17
N LEU A 702 2.31 -15.81 -16.11
CA LEU A 702 1.72 -14.62 -16.73
C LEU A 702 2.31 -13.37 -16.06
N ARG A 703 2.66 -12.37 -16.87
CA ARG A 703 3.24 -11.12 -16.36
C ARG A 703 2.17 -10.26 -15.69
N LYS A 704 2.57 -9.37 -14.78
CA LYS A 704 1.71 -8.44 -14.07
C LYS A 704 0.77 -7.65 -14.98
N ASN A 705 1.29 -7.18 -16.12
CA ASN A 705 0.52 -6.36 -17.08
C ASN A 705 -0.27 -7.20 -18.10
N ASP A 706 -0.28 -8.53 -17.99
CA ASP A 706 -1.14 -9.37 -18.81
C ASP A 706 -2.59 -9.21 -18.33
N PRO A 707 -3.52 -8.74 -19.19
CA PRO A 707 -4.92 -8.52 -18.79
C PRO A 707 -5.64 -9.80 -18.35
N PHE A 708 -5.02 -10.96 -18.59
CA PHE A 708 -5.53 -12.26 -18.21
C PHE A 708 -4.92 -12.83 -16.94
N ALA A 709 -3.88 -12.21 -16.37
CA ALA A 709 -3.32 -12.61 -15.09
C ALA A 709 -4.32 -12.31 -13.95
N ALA A 710 -4.62 -13.31 -13.12
CA ALA A 710 -5.64 -13.17 -12.06
C ALA A 710 -5.16 -12.32 -10.89
N THR A 711 -3.87 -12.39 -10.56
CA THR A 711 -3.32 -11.68 -9.39
C THR A 711 -2.85 -10.25 -9.68
N GLN A 712 -2.53 -9.94 -10.95
CA GLN A 712 -1.88 -8.69 -11.34
C GLN A 712 -0.63 -8.37 -10.49
N MET A 713 0.09 -9.41 -10.04
CA MET A 713 1.31 -9.31 -9.23
C MET A 713 2.51 -9.79 -10.04
N ASN A 714 3.68 -9.21 -9.77
CA ASN A 714 4.95 -9.75 -10.29
C ASN A 714 5.56 -10.75 -9.29
N GLU A 715 6.65 -11.39 -9.71
CA GLU A 715 7.37 -12.41 -8.94
C GLU A 715 7.90 -11.92 -7.59
N ALA A 716 8.32 -10.65 -7.51
CA ALA A 716 8.82 -10.04 -6.27
C ALA A 716 7.68 -9.77 -5.28
N GLU A 717 6.51 -9.33 -5.75
CA GLU A 717 5.31 -9.13 -4.94
C GLU A 717 4.80 -10.44 -4.35
N VAL A 718 4.72 -11.50 -5.17
CA VAL A 718 4.30 -12.84 -4.73
C VAL A 718 5.28 -13.40 -3.69
N ARG A 719 6.59 -13.27 -3.93
CA ARG A 719 7.63 -13.63 -2.95
C ARG A 719 7.43 -12.88 -1.63
N GLN A 720 7.19 -11.59 -1.69
CA GLN A 720 7.04 -10.77 -0.47
C GLN A 720 5.79 -11.15 0.33
N ALA A 721 4.69 -11.48 -0.35
CA ALA A 721 3.48 -11.99 0.29
C ALA A 721 3.75 -13.33 1.02
N ALA A 722 4.52 -14.23 0.41
CA ALA A 722 4.92 -15.49 1.02
C ALA A 722 5.84 -15.28 2.23
N LEU A 723 6.86 -14.42 2.10
CA LEU A 723 7.80 -14.07 3.19
C LEU A 723 7.08 -13.42 4.38
N GLY A 724 6.06 -12.60 4.14
CA GLY A 724 5.21 -12.02 5.20
C GLY A 724 4.52 -13.06 6.06
N LYS A 725 4.28 -14.27 5.52
CA LYS A 725 3.74 -15.44 6.24
C LYS A 725 4.83 -16.47 6.60
N GLN A 726 6.10 -16.12 6.44
CA GLN A 726 7.27 -17.00 6.68
C GLN A 726 7.23 -18.30 5.84
N ILE A 727 6.73 -18.21 4.62
CA ILE A 727 6.66 -19.31 3.67
C ILE A 727 7.87 -19.24 2.75
N LYS A 728 8.59 -20.35 2.59
CA LYS A 728 9.68 -20.49 1.60
C LYS A 728 9.15 -21.16 0.35
N ILE A 729 9.50 -20.60 -0.81
CA ILE A 729 9.07 -21.11 -2.11
C ILE A 729 10.26 -21.80 -2.81
N TYR A 730 10.05 -23.03 -3.22
CA TYR A 730 10.92 -23.79 -4.12
C TYR A 730 10.24 -23.88 -5.48
N ALA A 731 10.99 -23.81 -6.57
CA ALA A 731 10.47 -23.99 -7.92
C ALA A 731 11.21 -25.08 -8.69
N LEU A 732 10.48 -26.09 -9.13
CA LEU A 732 10.95 -27.12 -10.06
C LEU A 732 10.41 -26.80 -11.46
N HIS A 733 11.29 -26.30 -12.32
CA HIS A 733 10.95 -25.90 -13.68
C HIS A 733 11.35 -27.00 -14.68
N LEU A 734 10.34 -27.67 -15.22
CA LEU A 734 10.48 -28.72 -16.21
C LEU A 734 10.81 -28.12 -17.59
N ARG A 735 12.06 -28.18 -18.02
CA ARG A 735 12.49 -27.62 -19.31
C ARG A 735 12.14 -28.55 -20.46
N THR A 736 10.85 -28.62 -20.81
CA THR A 736 10.34 -29.42 -21.93
C THR A 736 10.74 -28.80 -23.28
N ASP A 737 10.86 -29.61 -24.32
CA ASP A 737 11.15 -29.09 -25.69
C ASP A 737 10.03 -28.16 -26.20
N ALA A 738 8.81 -28.41 -25.78
CA ALA A 738 7.64 -27.59 -26.15
C ALA A 738 7.75 -26.18 -25.61
N GLY A 739 8.23 -25.97 -24.35
CA GLY A 739 8.40 -24.68 -23.67
C GLY A 739 9.69 -23.94 -24.01
N LYS A 740 10.55 -24.45 -24.89
CA LYS A 740 11.91 -23.91 -25.11
C LYS A 740 11.99 -22.40 -25.34
N LYS A 741 10.97 -21.81 -25.96
CA LYS A 741 10.95 -20.36 -26.26
C LYS A 741 10.73 -19.49 -25.01
N THR A 742 10.11 -20.04 -23.97
CA THR A 742 9.72 -19.29 -22.75
C THR A 742 10.65 -19.56 -21.57
N HIS A 743 11.50 -20.58 -21.64
CA HIS A 743 12.35 -21.02 -20.51
C HIS A 743 13.25 -19.93 -19.94
N ALA A 744 13.85 -19.07 -20.75
CA ALA A 744 14.70 -18.00 -20.25
C ALA A 744 13.91 -16.98 -19.41
N GLY A 745 12.73 -16.57 -19.87
CA GLY A 745 11.84 -15.68 -19.11
C GLY A 745 11.31 -16.35 -17.84
N ALA A 746 10.91 -17.62 -17.92
CA ALA A 746 10.45 -18.39 -16.77
C ALA A 746 11.55 -18.54 -15.71
N GLU A 747 12.80 -18.82 -16.12
CA GLU A 747 13.93 -18.89 -15.22
C GLU A 747 14.16 -17.56 -14.47
N THR A 748 14.12 -16.43 -15.18
CA THR A 748 14.27 -15.11 -14.54
C THR A 748 13.19 -14.88 -13.52
N GLN A 749 11.91 -15.12 -13.85
CA GLN A 749 10.78 -14.98 -12.93
C GLN A 749 10.93 -15.89 -11.70
N TYR A 750 11.23 -17.15 -11.89
CA TYR A 750 11.27 -18.11 -10.78
C TYR A 750 12.50 -17.96 -9.89
N ARG A 751 13.63 -17.47 -10.40
CA ARG A 751 14.78 -17.09 -9.57
C ARG A 751 14.45 -15.93 -8.64
N VAL A 752 13.72 -14.92 -9.12
CA VAL A 752 13.25 -13.81 -8.29
C VAL A 752 12.20 -14.28 -7.29
N LEU A 753 11.24 -15.11 -7.71
CA LEU A 753 10.19 -15.67 -6.86
C LEU A 753 10.75 -16.46 -5.66
N THR A 754 11.80 -17.25 -5.91
CA THR A 754 12.39 -18.19 -4.94
C THR A 754 13.62 -17.64 -4.22
N ALA A 755 13.98 -16.34 -4.46
CA ALA A 755 15.16 -15.75 -3.86
C ALA A 755 15.05 -15.68 -2.34
N ASP A 756 16.07 -16.14 -1.64
CA ASP A 756 16.19 -16.08 -0.19
C ASP A 756 16.73 -14.70 0.25
N ALA A 757 16.49 -14.32 1.51
CA ALA A 757 17.06 -13.11 2.10
C ALA A 757 18.59 -13.23 2.30
N ASN A 758 19.11 -14.45 2.43
CA ASN A 758 20.54 -14.72 2.50
C ASN A 758 21.13 -14.81 1.09
N PRO A 759 22.01 -13.87 0.67
CA PRO A 759 22.60 -13.86 -0.66
C PRO A 759 23.47 -15.09 -0.97
N GLN A 760 24.01 -15.81 0.04
CA GLN A 760 24.76 -17.05 -0.17
C GLN A 760 23.84 -18.24 -0.49
N ILE A 761 22.61 -18.27 -0.04
CA ILE A 761 21.57 -19.21 -0.48
C ILE A 761 21.15 -18.87 -1.91
N GLY A 762 21.05 -17.56 -2.22
CA GLY A 762 20.58 -17.07 -3.49
C GLY A 762 19.11 -17.43 -3.72
N ASP A 763 18.84 -18.25 -4.76
CA ASP A 763 17.50 -18.72 -5.08
C ASP A 763 17.35 -20.24 -4.84
N LEU A 764 16.10 -20.67 -4.64
CA LEU A 764 15.68 -22.07 -4.49
C LEU A 764 15.04 -22.60 -5.79
N TYR A 765 15.45 -22.05 -6.93
CA TYR A 765 15.04 -22.47 -8.26
C TYR A 765 15.86 -23.67 -8.72
N THR A 766 15.19 -24.66 -9.27
CA THR A 766 15.84 -25.87 -9.80
C THR A 766 15.30 -26.21 -11.19
N PRO A 767 16.13 -26.11 -12.26
CA PRO A 767 15.73 -26.56 -13.58
C PRO A 767 15.83 -28.08 -13.69
N VAL A 768 14.82 -28.70 -14.32
CA VAL A 768 14.81 -30.12 -14.69
C VAL A 768 15.01 -30.21 -16.21
N PRO A 769 16.21 -30.52 -16.68
CA PRO A 769 16.53 -30.52 -18.12
C PRO A 769 15.72 -31.55 -18.91
N GLY A 770 15.20 -31.14 -20.07
CA GLY A 770 14.46 -31.99 -21.01
C GLY A 770 13.11 -32.50 -20.48
N GLY A 771 12.64 -32.01 -19.34
CA GLY A 771 11.45 -32.55 -18.68
C GLY A 771 11.64 -34.03 -18.30
N ASP A 772 12.87 -34.46 -18.01
CA ASP A 772 13.16 -35.87 -17.65
C ASP A 772 12.55 -36.21 -16.30
N VAL A 773 11.59 -37.05 -16.33
CA VAL A 773 10.80 -37.55 -15.22
C VAL A 773 11.66 -38.14 -14.10
N ARG A 774 12.75 -38.89 -14.43
CA ARG A 774 13.64 -39.45 -13.42
C ARG A 774 14.44 -38.37 -12.72
N LYS A 775 14.88 -37.34 -13.44
CA LYS A 775 15.56 -36.18 -12.84
C LYS A 775 14.65 -35.37 -11.98
N LEU A 776 13.35 -35.29 -12.30
CA LEU A 776 12.35 -34.70 -11.41
C LEU A 776 12.31 -35.46 -10.08
N GLY A 777 12.20 -36.79 -10.11
CA GLY A 777 12.24 -37.65 -8.94
C GLY A 777 13.51 -37.45 -8.10
N GLU A 778 14.70 -37.44 -8.73
CA GLU A 778 15.99 -37.21 -8.04
C GLU A 778 16.03 -35.88 -7.30
N ARG A 779 15.46 -34.79 -7.88
CA ARG A 779 15.43 -33.46 -7.25
C ARG A 779 14.47 -33.39 -6.09
N VAL A 780 13.33 -34.04 -6.21
CA VAL A 780 12.35 -34.07 -5.10
C VAL A 780 12.84 -34.97 -3.98
N ASP A 781 13.53 -36.07 -4.27
CA ASP A 781 14.22 -36.92 -3.30
C ASP A 781 15.27 -36.13 -2.49
N GLU A 782 16.05 -35.28 -3.18
CA GLU A 782 17.04 -34.41 -2.56
C GLU A 782 16.36 -33.45 -1.57
N ILE A 783 15.29 -32.75 -2.00
CA ILE A 783 14.50 -31.85 -1.16
C ILE A 783 13.84 -32.65 -0.02
N GLY A 784 13.25 -33.79 -0.30
CA GLY A 784 12.56 -34.63 0.66
C GLY A 784 13.47 -35.15 1.77
N SER A 785 14.67 -35.56 1.40
CA SER A 785 15.68 -36.04 2.36
C SER A 785 16.10 -34.91 3.32
N VAL A 786 16.23 -33.70 2.81
CA VAL A 786 16.56 -32.52 3.63
C VAL A 786 15.42 -32.18 4.58
N PHE A 787 14.17 -32.19 4.12
CA PHE A 787 13.01 -31.91 4.98
C PHE A 787 12.81 -32.99 6.04
N ALA A 788 12.97 -34.25 5.69
CA ALA A 788 12.92 -35.35 6.65
C ALA A 788 14.01 -35.20 7.73
N ASN A 789 15.24 -34.83 7.33
CA ASN A 789 16.33 -34.54 8.26
C ASN A 789 15.99 -33.35 9.18
N LEU A 790 15.46 -32.27 8.62
CA LEU A 790 15.08 -31.09 9.36
C LEU A 790 14.03 -31.40 10.46
N VAL A 791 12.92 -32.05 10.08
CA VAL A 791 11.85 -32.40 11.01
C VAL A 791 12.41 -33.28 12.14
N HIS A 792 13.24 -34.26 11.81
CA HIS A 792 13.90 -35.13 12.79
C HIS A 792 14.83 -34.36 13.75
N GLN A 793 15.64 -33.47 13.22
CA GLN A 793 16.59 -32.66 14.00
C GLN A 793 15.89 -31.73 14.97
N VAL A 794 14.78 -31.08 14.55
CA VAL A 794 13.99 -30.20 15.39
C VAL A 794 13.32 -30.97 16.53
N ARG A 795 12.78 -32.15 16.25
CA ARG A 795 12.13 -32.98 17.27
C ARG A 795 13.10 -33.57 18.26
N SER A 796 14.26 -33.99 17.81
CA SER A 796 15.31 -34.57 18.71
C SER A 796 15.96 -33.53 19.62
N ASN A 797 15.66 -32.23 19.44
CA ASN A 797 16.24 -31.08 20.17
C ASN A 797 17.77 -31.12 20.21
N THR A 798 18.40 -31.69 19.17
CA THR A 798 19.86 -31.79 19.05
C THR A 798 20.42 -30.48 18.56
N PRO A 799 21.31 -29.79 19.28
CA PRO A 799 21.97 -28.57 18.78
C PRO A 799 22.70 -28.89 17.48
N GLN A 800 22.31 -28.17 16.42
CA GLN A 800 22.96 -28.31 15.12
C GLN A 800 24.06 -27.26 14.98
N PRO A 801 25.19 -27.59 14.34
CA PRO A 801 26.15 -26.58 13.93
C PRO A 801 25.52 -25.67 12.88
N VAL A 802 25.90 -24.39 12.87
CA VAL A 802 25.49 -23.44 11.83
C VAL A 802 25.94 -24.01 10.47
N PRO A 803 25.03 -24.21 9.49
CA PRO A 803 25.42 -24.69 8.18
C PRO A 803 26.38 -23.70 7.50
N LEU A 804 27.56 -24.14 7.16
CA LEU A 804 28.53 -23.35 6.40
C LEU A 804 28.26 -23.56 4.90
N LEU A 805 27.81 -22.51 4.24
CA LEU A 805 27.58 -22.55 2.78
C LEU A 805 28.92 -22.39 2.05
N SER A 806 29.16 -23.22 1.06
CA SER A 806 30.29 -23.07 0.12
C SER A 806 30.03 -21.92 -0.86
N ALA A 807 31.02 -21.54 -1.65
CA ALA A 807 30.87 -20.53 -2.70
C ALA A 807 29.85 -20.94 -3.80
N ALA A 808 29.58 -22.25 -3.95
CA ALA A 808 28.58 -22.80 -4.86
C ALA A 808 27.79 -23.89 -4.14
N PRO A 809 26.81 -23.52 -3.31
CA PRO A 809 26.06 -24.46 -2.48
C PRO A 809 25.12 -25.30 -3.34
N THR A 810 25.04 -26.60 -3.02
CA THR A 810 24.03 -27.50 -3.60
C THR A 810 22.63 -27.12 -3.08
N LEU A 811 21.58 -27.65 -3.72
CA LEU A 811 20.22 -27.47 -3.24
C LEU A 811 20.05 -28.04 -1.83
N ALA A 812 20.73 -29.13 -1.50
CA ALA A 812 20.74 -29.73 -0.16
C ALA A 812 21.37 -28.79 0.88
N ASP A 813 22.52 -28.16 0.58
CA ASP A 813 23.17 -27.18 1.45
C ASP A 813 22.27 -25.96 1.70
N LYS A 814 21.66 -25.43 0.65
CA LYS A 814 20.70 -24.32 0.73
C LYS A 814 19.50 -24.67 1.61
N SER A 815 18.90 -25.83 1.37
CA SER A 815 17.74 -26.31 2.13
C SER A 815 18.09 -26.59 3.58
N ALA A 816 19.29 -27.09 3.88
CA ALA A 816 19.76 -27.27 5.26
C ALA A 816 19.89 -25.92 6.00
N ALA A 817 20.39 -24.87 5.32
CA ALA A 817 20.49 -23.53 5.92
C ALA A 817 19.10 -22.91 6.18
N VAL A 818 18.17 -23.05 5.22
CA VAL A 818 16.76 -22.62 5.37
C VAL A 818 16.11 -23.35 6.54
N GLY A 819 16.31 -24.66 6.61
CA GLY A 819 15.78 -25.50 7.68
C GLY A 819 16.32 -25.15 9.06
N TYR A 820 17.60 -24.88 9.14
CA TYR A 820 18.22 -24.39 10.37
C TYR A 820 17.59 -23.07 10.85
N ALA A 821 17.34 -22.13 9.93
CA ALA A 821 16.70 -20.84 10.28
C ALA A 821 15.27 -21.05 10.80
N MET A 822 14.48 -21.92 10.17
CA MET A 822 13.13 -22.27 10.64
C MET A 822 13.15 -22.91 12.02
N HIS A 823 14.14 -23.78 12.29
CA HIS A 823 14.31 -24.42 13.60
C HIS A 823 14.65 -23.38 14.68
N MET A 824 15.59 -22.48 14.41
CA MET A 824 16.00 -21.43 15.35
C MET A 824 14.83 -20.49 15.66
N ASP A 825 14.01 -20.13 14.69
CA ASP A 825 12.81 -19.31 14.88
C ASP A 825 11.76 -20.03 15.73
N PHE A 826 11.52 -21.32 15.47
CA PHE A 826 10.62 -22.15 16.28
C PHE A 826 11.09 -22.25 17.74
N LEU A 827 12.38 -22.52 17.98
CA LEU A 827 12.93 -22.53 19.34
C LEU A 827 12.78 -21.16 20.00
N GLY A 828 12.95 -20.08 19.26
CA GLY A 828 12.73 -18.72 19.75
C GLY A 828 11.31 -18.49 20.25
N ARG A 829 10.30 -18.93 19.51
CA ARG A 829 8.89 -18.87 19.93
C ARG A 829 8.61 -19.74 21.14
N LYS A 830 9.14 -20.97 21.17
CA LYS A 830 8.97 -21.92 22.28
C LYS A 830 9.57 -21.38 23.59
N THR A 831 10.75 -20.76 23.53
CA THR A 831 11.46 -20.23 24.70
C THR A 831 11.11 -18.77 25.00
N ALA A 832 10.23 -18.14 24.20
CA ALA A 832 9.94 -16.70 24.26
C ALA A 832 11.23 -15.85 24.21
N SER A 833 12.15 -16.22 23.29
CA SER A 833 13.43 -15.54 23.13
C SER A 833 13.28 -14.06 22.86
N GLN A 834 14.00 -13.23 23.60
CA GLN A 834 13.98 -11.78 23.53
C GLN A 834 15.30 -11.25 22.98
N ALA A 835 15.27 -10.06 22.39
CA ALA A 835 16.48 -9.32 22.11
C ALA A 835 17.22 -8.99 23.42
N PRO A 836 18.58 -8.99 23.41
CA PRO A 836 19.33 -8.71 24.63
C PRO A 836 19.10 -7.26 25.10
N GLN A 837 19.00 -7.04 26.42
CA GLN A 837 18.79 -5.69 26.95
C GLN A 837 20.10 -4.90 26.98
N LEU A 838 20.12 -3.75 26.31
CA LEU A 838 21.29 -2.87 26.15
C LEU A 838 20.87 -1.42 26.21
N VAL A 839 21.67 -0.59 26.90
CA VAL A 839 21.45 0.87 26.92
C VAL A 839 22.17 1.57 25.77
N SER A 840 23.38 1.13 25.43
CA SER A 840 24.18 1.59 24.29
C SER A 840 25.26 0.57 23.99
N ALA A 841 25.39 0.21 22.72
CA ALA A 841 26.43 -0.68 22.22
C ALA A 841 26.74 -0.39 20.76
N TRP A 842 27.88 -0.87 20.28
CA TRP A 842 28.27 -0.82 18.88
C TRP A 842 28.17 -2.21 18.25
N THR A 843 27.70 -2.26 17.02
CA THR A 843 27.63 -3.46 16.18
C THR A 843 27.81 -3.08 14.72
N ALA A 844 27.81 -4.04 13.80
CA ALA A 844 27.81 -3.82 12.37
C ALA A 844 26.49 -4.27 11.74
N ASP A 845 26.10 -3.69 10.61
CA ASP A 845 24.95 -4.15 9.84
C ASP A 845 25.22 -5.50 9.17
N ARG A 846 26.45 -6.00 9.22
CA ARG A 846 26.96 -7.27 8.72
C ARG A 846 27.37 -8.21 9.84
N ASP A 847 27.35 -9.52 9.55
CA ASP A 847 27.89 -10.54 10.43
C ASP A 847 29.41 -10.42 10.51
N LEU A 848 29.96 -10.10 11.69
CA LEU A 848 31.41 -9.92 11.91
C LEU A 848 32.23 -11.18 11.60
N THR A 849 31.61 -12.36 11.64
CA THR A 849 32.27 -13.65 11.32
C THR A 849 32.21 -14.02 9.85
N ASN A 850 31.31 -13.36 9.11
CA ASN A 850 31.12 -13.48 7.66
C ASN A 850 30.47 -12.21 7.10
N PRO A 851 31.23 -11.16 6.78
CA PRO A 851 30.70 -9.86 6.36
C PRO A 851 29.88 -9.85 5.06
N ALA A 852 29.91 -10.93 4.29
CA ALA A 852 29.02 -11.10 3.14
C ALA A 852 27.53 -11.22 3.55
N LEU A 853 27.24 -11.59 4.80
CA LEU A 853 25.89 -11.79 5.31
C LEU A 853 25.40 -10.56 6.08
N PRO A 854 24.16 -10.11 5.83
CA PRO A 854 23.53 -9.07 6.64
C PRO A 854 23.19 -9.62 8.03
N ALA A 855 23.60 -8.91 9.08
CA ALA A 855 23.20 -9.21 10.46
C ALA A 855 21.82 -8.66 10.78
N PHE A 856 21.48 -7.52 10.17
CA PHE A 856 20.23 -6.81 10.41
C PHE A 856 19.56 -6.38 9.10
N GLN A 857 18.25 -6.27 9.18
CA GLN A 857 17.42 -5.48 8.28
C GLN A 857 17.20 -4.12 8.93
N VAL A 858 17.66 -3.06 8.27
CA VAL A 858 17.42 -1.69 8.75
C VAL A 858 16.01 -1.26 8.35
N CYS A 859 15.26 -0.73 9.33
CA CYS A 859 13.90 -0.24 9.14
C CYS A 859 13.79 1.20 9.62
N VAL A 860 12.81 1.94 9.11
CA VAL A 860 12.38 3.22 9.64
C VAL A 860 11.02 3.05 10.31
N MET A 861 10.83 3.71 11.45
CA MET A 861 9.53 3.75 12.11
C MET A 861 8.70 4.90 11.53
N LEU A 862 7.66 4.55 10.78
CA LEU A 862 6.73 5.51 10.18
C LEU A 862 5.38 5.49 10.86
N THR A 863 4.75 6.66 11.01
CA THR A 863 3.36 6.77 11.41
C THR A 863 2.46 6.35 10.25
N LYS A 864 1.17 6.06 10.55
CA LYS A 864 0.17 5.79 9.49
C LYS A 864 0.09 6.93 8.47
N LEU A 865 0.16 8.17 8.95
CA LEU A 865 0.15 9.34 8.08
C LEU A 865 1.36 9.38 7.15
N GLN A 866 2.58 9.20 7.69
CA GLN A 866 3.80 9.20 6.91
C GLN A 866 3.82 8.09 5.85
N LEU A 867 3.31 6.91 6.20
CA LEU A 867 3.22 5.80 5.24
C LEU A 867 2.19 6.09 4.12
N ASN A 868 1.07 6.72 4.47
CA ASN A 868 0.06 7.14 3.50
C ASN A 868 0.60 8.23 2.56
N ASP A 869 1.27 9.26 3.10
CA ASP A 869 1.89 10.32 2.29
C ASP A 869 2.93 9.75 1.31
N LEU A 870 3.73 8.77 1.77
CA LEU A 870 4.69 8.08 0.94
C LEU A 870 4.02 7.31 -0.20
N GLN A 871 2.95 6.59 0.10
CA GLN A 871 2.16 5.87 -0.89
C GLN A 871 1.57 6.81 -1.96
N GLN A 872 1.02 7.93 -1.54
CA GLN A 872 0.47 8.95 -2.45
C GLN A 872 1.55 9.56 -3.34
N SER A 873 2.72 9.86 -2.77
CA SER A 873 3.86 10.38 -3.52
C SER A 873 4.33 9.40 -4.60
N LEU A 874 4.37 8.11 -4.29
CA LEU A 874 4.73 7.08 -5.27
C LEU A 874 3.68 6.95 -6.38
N LYS A 875 2.39 6.95 -6.05
CA LYS A 875 1.31 6.93 -7.05
C LYS A 875 1.48 8.08 -8.04
N LEU A 876 1.76 9.27 -7.55
CA LEU A 876 1.98 10.45 -8.38
C LEU A 876 3.19 10.29 -9.32
N ILE A 877 4.30 9.70 -8.85
CA ILE A 877 5.48 9.43 -9.69
C ILE A 877 5.15 8.39 -10.77
N VAL A 878 4.46 7.32 -10.41
CA VAL A 878 4.04 6.26 -11.34
C VAL A 878 3.11 6.83 -12.43
N ASP A 879 2.13 7.62 -12.04
CA ASP A 879 1.18 8.23 -12.98
C ASP A 879 1.88 9.20 -13.95
N ALA A 880 2.81 10.02 -13.44
CA ALA A 880 3.63 10.88 -14.28
C ALA A 880 4.48 10.09 -15.28
N ALA A 881 5.09 8.97 -14.83
CA ALA A 881 5.90 8.11 -15.69
C ALA A 881 5.05 7.45 -16.79
N ARG A 882 3.87 6.92 -16.46
CA ARG A 882 2.95 6.33 -17.44
C ARG A 882 2.43 7.34 -18.44
N LYS A 883 2.07 8.54 -17.98
CA LYS A 883 1.59 9.63 -18.84
C LYS A 883 2.65 10.11 -19.84
N THR A 884 3.90 10.05 -19.47
CA THR A 884 5.03 10.54 -20.27
C THR A 884 5.81 9.46 -21.01
N GLN A 885 5.32 8.22 -21.08
CA GLN A 885 5.98 7.12 -21.82
C GLN A 885 6.30 7.45 -23.28
N THR A 886 5.43 8.24 -23.96
CA THR A 886 5.67 8.71 -25.33
C THR A 886 6.60 9.93 -25.41
N SER A 887 6.86 10.59 -24.31
CA SER A 887 7.72 11.78 -24.17
C SER A 887 8.53 11.72 -22.87
N PRO A 888 9.51 10.83 -22.73
CA PRO A 888 10.23 10.62 -21.45
C PRO A 888 10.93 11.87 -20.89
N LYS A 889 11.26 12.85 -21.76
CA LYS A 889 11.84 14.14 -21.35
C LYS A 889 10.90 15.02 -20.53
N ASP A 890 9.60 14.77 -20.59
CA ASP A 890 8.60 15.57 -19.88
C ASP A 890 8.29 15.00 -18.49
N PHE A 891 8.84 13.83 -18.12
CA PHE A 891 8.59 13.13 -16.87
C PHE A 891 8.83 13.99 -15.62
N PHE A 892 10.02 14.58 -15.50
CA PHE A 892 10.35 15.42 -14.34
C PHE A 892 9.54 16.72 -14.31
N GLN A 893 9.15 17.25 -15.47
CA GLN A 893 8.26 18.42 -15.55
C GLN A 893 6.83 18.06 -15.13
N GLU A 894 6.36 16.89 -15.49
CA GLU A 894 5.05 16.39 -15.09
C GLU A 894 5.01 16.14 -13.58
N ILE A 895 6.01 15.47 -13.00
CA ILE A 895 6.13 15.31 -11.53
C ILE A 895 6.16 16.67 -10.84
N ALA A 896 6.99 17.61 -11.30
CA ALA A 896 7.09 18.93 -10.70
C ALA A 896 5.76 19.71 -10.77
N SER A 897 4.97 19.49 -11.82
CA SER A 897 3.65 20.10 -11.99
C SER A 897 2.60 19.45 -11.10
N ALA A 898 2.56 18.12 -11.10
CA ALA A 898 1.61 17.34 -10.29
C ALA A 898 1.88 17.45 -8.78
N SER A 899 3.15 17.64 -8.38
CA SER A 899 3.57 17.77 -6.97
C SER A 899 3.77 19.20 -6.48
N ALA A 900 3.39 20.19 -7.26
CA ALA A 900 3.69 21.60 -6.97
C ALA A 900 3.22 22.08 -5.58
N TYR A 901 2.16 21.48 -5.04
CA TYR A 901 1.65 21.75 -3.69
C TYR A 901 2.17 20.78 -2.62
N MET A 902 2.71 19.60 -2.99
CA MET A 902 3.34 18.64 -2.08
C MET A 902 4.85 18.83 -2.02
N SER A 903 5.46 19.27 -3.13
CA SER A 903 6.89 19.47 -3.25
C SER A 903 7.34 20.76 -2.60
N ARG A 904 8.39 20.68 -1.79
CA ARG A 904 9.00 21.84 -1.13
C ARG A 904 9.85 22.68 -2.07
N ASP A 905 10.39 22.08 -3.11
CA ASP A 905 11.15 22.76 -4.16
C ASP A 905 10.89 22.16 -5.55
N PRO A 906 9.71 22.47 -6.16
CA PRO A 906 9.43 22.03 -7.53
C PRO A 906 10.44 22.53 -8.58
N GLN A 907 11.18 23.61 -8.26
CA GLN A 907 12.18 24.14 -9.18
C GLN A 907 13.46 23.32 -9.19
N ALA A 908 13.79 22.62 -8.10
CA ALA A 908 14.92 21.70 -8.07
C ALA A 908 14.75 20.56 -9.10
N LEU A 909 13.55 19.98 -9.17
CA LEU A 909 13.22 18.96 -10.17
C LEU A 909 13.33 19.46 -11.61
N ARG A 910 12.84 20.68 -11.88
CA ARG A 910 12.93 21.31 -13.21
C ARG A 910 14.36 21.66 -13.62
N LYS A 911 15.29 21.80 -12.68
CA LYS A 911 16.71 22.10 -12.92
C LYS A 911 17.60 20.85 -13.02
N GLY A 912 17.01 19.65 -13.07
CA GLY A 912 17.75 18.39 -13.19
C GLY A 912 18.20 17.79 -11.85
N GLY A 913 17.59 18.20 -10.72
CA GLY A 913 17.76 17.54 -9.43
C GLY A 913 17.18 16.11 -9.43
N ASN A 914 17.57 15.31 -8.44
CA ASN A 914 17.01 13.97 -8.27
C ASN A 914 15.61 14.01 -7.59
N LEU A 915 14.89 12.90 -7.58
CA LEU A 915 13.55 12.82 -6.98
C LEU A 915 13.54 13.14 -5.48
N ALA A 916 14.62 12.83 -4.76
CA ALA A 916 14.77 13.16 -3.35
C ALA A 916 14.89 14.67 -3.11
N ASP A 917 15.63 15.39 -3.98
CA ASP A 917 15.87 16.83 -3.84
C ASP A 917 14.60 17.65 -4.04
N GLY A 918 13.62 17.13 -4.77
CA GLY A 918 12.31 17.75 -4.95
C GLY A 918 11.45 17.79 -3.67
N GLY A 919 11.83 17.05 -2.64
CA GLY A 919 11.12 17.02 -1.35
C GLY A 919 9.72 16.41 -1.42
N ILE A 920 9.44 15.58 -2.42
CA ILE A 920 8.16 14.91 -2.64
C ILE A 920 7.98 13.75 -1.66
N LEU A 921 9.06 13.02 -1.39
CA LEU A 921 9.04 11.74 -0.67
C LEU A 921 9.12 11.86 0.85
N GLY A 922 8.98 13.08 1.41
CA GLY A 922 8.97 13.31 2.85
C GLY A 922 10.36 13.52 3.48
N GLU A 923 10.43 14.41 4.46
CA GLU A 923 11.70 14.82 5.13
C GLU A 923 12.36 13.70 5.92
N TYR A 924 11.60 12.69 6.32
CA TYR A 924 12.09 11.54 7.08
C TYR A 924 12.96 10.59 6.25
N LEU A 925 12.93 10.69 4.92
CA LEU A 925 13.82 9.95 4.01
C LEU A 925 15.13 10.68 3.71
N GLU A 926 15.22 11.96 4.04
CA GLU A 926 16.42 12.74 3.80
C GLU A 926 17.53 12.44 4.82
N GLY A 927 18.74 12.25 4.33
CA GLY A 927 19.91 12.01 5.19
C GLY A 927 19.97 10.60 5.78
N LEU A 928 19.17 9.65 5.26
CA LEU A 928 19.32 8.25 5.62
C LEU A 928 20.68 7.71 5.18
N PRO A 929 21.33 6.85 5.96
CA PRO A 929 22.61 6.24 5.60
C PRO A 929 22.51 5.29 4.41
N TYR A 930 21.30 4.88 4.06
CA TYR A 930 20.98 3.99 2.95
C TYR A 930 20.07 4.71 1.95
N ARG A 931 20.43 4.70 0.66
CA ARG A 931 19.65 5.31 -0.41
C ARG A 931 19.29 4.27 -1.47
N SER A 932 18.05 4.28 -1.93
CA SER A 932 17.59 3.44 -3.03
C SER A 932 17.94 4.06 -4.40
N LYS A 933 17.84 3.24 -5.46
CA LYS A 933 18.01 3.72 -6.84
C LYS A 933 16.94 4.77 -7.21
N SER A 934 15.70 4.59 -6.73
CA SER A 934 14.58 5.48 -7.06
C SER A 934 14.77 6.89 -6.49
N LEU A 935 15.31 7.01 -5.27
CA LEU A 935 15.64 8.31 -4.66
C LEU A 935 16.69 9.09 -5.44
N ASN A 936 17.64 8.38 -6.05
CA ASN A 936 18.73 8.96 -6.82
C ASN A 936 18.39 9.16 -8.31
N MET A 937 17.15 8.87 -8.75
CA MET A 937 16.73 9.05 -10.15
C MET A 937 16.82 10.53 -10.53
N THR A 938 17.64 10.83 -11.54
CA THR A 938 17.76 12.15 -12.18
C THR A 938 17.14 12.14 -13.56
N GLN A 939 16.89 13.33 -14.11
CA GLN A 939 16.36 13.44 -15.49
C GLN A 939 17.29 12.77 -16.52
N ASP A 940 18.59 12.96 -16.39
CA ASP A 940 19.57 12.38 -17.32
C ASP A 940 19.58 10.84 -17.22
N LEU A 941 19.52 10.32 -15.98
CA LEU A 941 19.45 8.88 -15.75
C LEU A 941 18.15 8.29 -16.33
N TRP A 942 17.01 8.92 -16.08
CA TRP A 942 15.71 8.50 -16.65
C TRP A 942 15.74 8.46 -18.18
N LEU A 943 16.32 9.47 -18.82
CA LEU A 943 16.43 9.55 -20.27
C LEU A 943 17.43 8.53 -20.86
N SER A 944 18.39 8.05 -20.06
CA SER A 944 19.33 7.01 -20.48
C SER A 944 18.77 5.60 -20.40
N LEU A 945 17.66 5.39 -19.66
CA LEU A 945 17.00 4.09 -19.56
C LEU A 945 16.28 3.71 -20.86
N SER A 946 16.37 2.46 -21.23
CA SER A 946 15.51 1.88 -22.28
C SER A 946 14.04 1.88 -21.84
N VAL A 947 13.11 1.74 -22.77
CA VAL A 947 11.67 1.64 -22.48
C VAL A 947 11.38 0.49 -21.50
N ALA A 948 12.05 -0.64 -21.67
CA ALA A 948 11.90 -1.79 -20.76
C ALA A 948 12.39 -1.46 -19.33
N GLU A 949 13.52 -0.77 -19.19
CA GLU A 949 14.04 -0.35 -17.87
C GLU A 949 13.16 0.73 -17.22
N GLN A 950 12.52 1.60 -18.01
CA GLN A 950 11.53 2.54 -17.52
C GLN A 950 10.26 1.84 -17.03
N GLU A 951 9.80 0.81 -17.73
CA GLU A 951 8.69 -0.06 -17.32
C GLU A 951 9.05 -0.81 -16.02
N ASP A 952 10.25 -1.39 -15.94
CA ASP A 952 10.73 -2.07 -14.73
C ASP A 952 10.76 -1.12 -13.52
N PHE A 953 11.16 0.13 -13.71
CA PHE A 953 11.14 1.16 -12.65
C PHE A 953 9.71 1.50 -12.19
N ILE A 954 8.78 1.66 -13.13
CA ILE A 954 7.36 1.91 -12.82
C ILE A 954 6.78 0.72 -12.06
N ASP A 955 7.06 -0.50 -12.51
CA ASP A 955 6.57 -1.72 -11.87
C ASP A 955 7.16 -1.92 -10.46
N GLU A 956 8.42 -1.52 -10.24
CA GLU A 956 9.04 -1.51 -8.91
C GLU A 956 8.29 -0.57 -7.96
N LEU A 957 7.97 0.66 -8.39
CA LEU A 957 7.23 1.63 -7.56
C LEU A 957 5.79 1.16 -7.29
N ASP A 958 5.10 0.61 -8.27
CA ASP A 958 3.77 0.01 -8.11
C ASP A 958 3.78 -1.13 -7.07
N SER A 959 4.82 -1.97 -7.10
CA SER A 959 5.00 -3.05 -6.13
C SER A 959 5.14 -2.50 -4.71
N LYS A 960 5.88 -1.40 -4.54
CA LYS A 960 6.02 -0.72 -3.23
C LYS A 960 4.71 -0.12 -2.75
N ILE A 961 3.91 0.48 -3.65
CA ILE A 961 2.57 1.01 -3.32
C ILE A 961 1.67 -0.08 -2.73
N ARG A 962 1.61 -1.27 -3.36
CA ARG A 962 0.82 -2.42 -2.86
C ARG A 962 1.35 -2.97 -1.55
N LEU A 963 2.68 -3.00 -1.39
CA LEU A 963 3.31 -3.42 -0.14
C LEU A 963 2.91 -2.49 1.01
N TYR A 964 2.81 -1.19 0.77
CA TYR A 964 2.35 -0.23 1.80
C TYR A 964 0.88 -0.43 2.16
N GLU A 965 0.03 -0.85 1.23
CA GLU A 965 -1.34 -1.29 1.54
C GLU A 965 -1.35 -2.51 2.46
N THR A 966 -0.45 -3.47 2.21
CA THR A 966 -0.26 -4.63 3.09
C THR A 966 0.18 -4.20 4.50
N PHE A 967 1.10 -3.24 4.61
CA PHE A 967 1.53 -2.69 5.91
C PHE A 967 0.40 -1.97 6.63
N HIS A 968 -0.43 -1.19 5.92
CA HIS A 968 -1.61 -0.56 6.50
C HIS A 968 -2.59 -1.56 7.12
N ASN A 969 -2.78 -2.70 6.46
CA ASN A 969 -3.71 -3.75 6.87
C ASN A 969 -3.13 -4.69 7.95
N ASP A 970 -1.84 -4.61 8.25
CA ASP A 970 -1.16 -5.43 9.26
C ASP A 970 -1.31 -4.83 10.67
N VAL A 971 -2.54 -4.85 11.17
CA VAL A 971 -2.92 -4.22 12.46
C VAL A 971 -2.08 -4.74 13.63
N ALA A 972 -1.61 -5.98 13.57
CA ALA A 972 -0.86 -6.62 14.67
C ALA A 972 0.56 -6.03 14.85
N ASN A 973 1.13 -5.39 13.84
CA ASN A 973 2.49 -4.84 13.86
C ASN A 973 2.54 -3.32 14.00
N TRP A 974 1.39 -2.65 14.14
CA TRP A 974 1.31 -1.26 14.51
C TRP A 974 1.46 -1.10 16.03
N VAL A 975 2.45 -0.34 16.47
CA VAL A 975 2.80 -0.17 17.88
C VAL A 975 2.53 1.25 18.34
N ARG A 976 1.81 1.40 19.44
CA ARG A 976 1.63 2.69 20.14
C ARG A 976 2.57 2.76 21.33
N PHE A 977 3.19 3.91 21.52
CA PHE A 977 4.05 4.19 22.67
C PHE A 977 3.31 5.13 23.63
N GLY A 978 3.15 4.71 24.89
CA GLY A 978 2.37 5.50 25.86
C GLY A 978 0.93 5.73 25.42
N ASP A 979 0.43 6.93 25.66
CA ASP A 979 -0.92 7.38 25.31
C ASP A 979 -1.00 8.01 23.92
N ALA A 980 -0.08 7.65 23.01
CA ALA A 980 -0.07 8.16 21.63
C ALA A 980 -1.39 7.89 20.91
N GLU A 981 -1.85 8.87 20.13
CA GLU A 981 -3.06 8.76 19.31
C GLU A 981 -2.97 7.60 18.31
N PRO A 982 -4.08 7.01 17.87
CA PRO A 982 -4.05 5.91 16.90
C PRO A 982 -3.35 6.26 15.58
N GLY A 983 -3.37 7.53 15.17
CA GLY A 983 -2.67 8.04 13.98
C GLY A 983 -1.14 8.11 14.14
N ASP A 984 -0.66 8.24 15.37
CA ASP A 984 0.77 8.27 15.73
C ASP A 984 1.35 6.87 16.00
N ALA A 985 0.54 5.81 15.86
CA ALA A 985 1.06 4.46 15.89
C ALA A 985 2.18 4.29 14.85
N LEU A 986 3.23 3.57 15.21
CA LEU A 986 4.42 3.39 14.40
C LEU A 986 4.49 1.97 13.83
N TYR A 987 4.93 1.86 12.57
CA TYR A 987 5.20 0.60 11.88
C TYR A 987 6.66 0.51 11.46
N ARG A 988 7.27 -0.67 11.54
CA ARG A 988 8.64 -0.92 11.09
C ARG A 988 8.68 -1.15 9.58
N VAL A 989 8.96 -0.12 8.81
CA VAL A 989 9.09 -0.20 7.35
C VAL A 989 10.53 -0.51 6.99
N PRO A 990 10.82 -1.64 6.32
CA PRO A 990 12.18 -1.96 5.87
C PRO A 990 12.71 -0.91 4.88
N LEU A 991 13.96 -0.46 5.03
CA LEU A 991 14.55 0.53 4.10
C LEU A 991 14.62 0.01 2.66
N SER A 992 14.76 -1.30 2.46
CA SER A 992 14.74 -1.93 1.14
C SER A 992 13.39 -1.80 0.42
N THR A 993 12.32 -1.51 1.15
CA THR A 993 10.97 -1.31 0.59
C THR A 993 10.64 0.17 0.36
N LEU A 994 11.51 1.08 0.79
CA LEU A 994 11.38 2.50 0.48
C LEU A 994 11.73 2.78 -0.99
N PRO A 995 11.19 3.85 -1.55
CA PRO A 995 11.44 4.23 -2.94
C PRO A 995 12.88 4.59 -3.20
#